data_dc265b80290881400743d692f14c3def
#
_entry.id   dc265b80290881400743d692f14c3def
#
_cell.length_a   1.000
_cell.length_b   1.000
_cell.length_c   1.000
_cell.angle_alpha   90.00
_cell.angle_beta   90.00
_cell.angle_gamma   90.00
#
_symmetry.space_group_name_H-M   'P 1'
#
loop_
_entity.id
_entity.type
_entity.pdbx_description
1 polymer ?
#
loop_
_entity_poly.entity_id
_entity_poly.type
_entity_poly.pdbx_seq_one_letter_code
_entity_poly.pdbx_strand_id
1 'polypeptide(L)'
;MTDILSYADALSILGCEQVRLAKAVEQAAAAPPGGRTGVSRPVVGLAELRGEIVRHTEDTIRREGSRRGGGTRFHRTQRLAAAHAVIVVASYVEALDETRLPVKLEQLDHAHHPGAAEAYADLLRKLLTTRLPVPQPHRPYEETRQAVRQAHRRMSEAITAYARLLPVWGELSAADRTRLPALLADGPEAQALRGYDEDYRLLALDCAEFALWSAVSAQPPPGAGLSRVARLLAELAPPRTGDRPVIHLVRLAAGALGQPLMAGREPPDDVRLPLLGEGYITPRCRVAELAAARPAAEPPRPADKDWWAAQRLLPDTEAFLVGHLTSLGATQSPLVVLGEPGAGKSTLLEVLAARLAGSEFLPVRVALRDVLPESTVLSQIDQGLRAVLGEDVHFEELVDAGQGALPVLLLDGFDELIQSAGAGRYDYLEQIQEFQARQYRVGRPVAVVVTGRTVVAGQVGFPEGVVALQLCPFDEDRVRRWLAIWDQANRAPLARRDREPLPAGDALALPELATQPLLLLLLALHDATGGAVRDAGRIGRAQLYESLVREFVRREVTRDASAVGLPPPRLRALVDRELVRLGAVALSMFVRGRPVVAADALDADLAALFGPGVRAERVVRRLFFVRTVPAGVEFAHATFGEFLVAWLTVFAVRELVRRHDLLGGDLSAAPAQDVDDDLLHAITSFSCLAERGPVVGFAVELLAELPAEERERAAELLGVLLRESLHERRRRSFTGFAPVRRTVTRRLAAYSANLLLLTVAASGAPVRVSELFGGPDPLAEWTSHAHLWRGQLGDGGWRGLLTAVPALRVSDGGERDILLGGPAEPPGADGLAWWFGHRLDHRLGQRATVLRHRPHVRAERPYLLSPDADLLADLLPEYGDLALVLRPPGRVTSLPRLLRDLLTGEPPDPGERVTRYLDAIAAIIAPGVPRDNRALALIAHAVTLDGARLPFAGRGRIVSALLHAGADHALLRPLVEAMIAERFESWESLVRAGIPEDVLRKIHSP
;
A
#
# COMPACT_ATOMS: atom_id res chain seq x y z
N MET A 1 -13.32 3.49 13.03
CA MET A 1 -14.34 3.70 14.08
C MET A 1 -15.60 2.85 13.84
N THR A 2 -15.60 1.63 13.22
CA THR A 2 -16.91 1.02 12.91
C THR A 2 -16.95 -0.46 12.57
N ASP A 3 -16.00 -1.25 13.04
CA ASP A 3 -16.21 -2.70 13.15
C ASP A 3 -17.08 -3.07 14.38
N ILE A 4 -17.87 -2.10 14.89
CA ILE A 4 -18.48 -2.17 16.20
C ILE A 4 -19.82 -1.47 16.14
N LEU A 5 -20.87 -2.20 16.39
CA LEU A 5 -22.23 -1.73 16.45
C LEU A 5 -22.77 -1.95 17.87
N SER A 6 -23.53 -1.02 18.42
CA SER A 6 -24.27 -1.28 19.65
C SER A 6 -25.64 -1.91 19.35
N TYR A 7 -26.25 -2.53 20.33
CA TYR A 7 -27.61 -3.03 20.19
C TYR A 7 -28.62 -1.89 19.92
N ALA A 8 -28.36 -0.72 20.50
CA ALA A 8 -29.15 0.48 20.26
C ALA A 8 -29.09 0.92 18.79
N ASP A 9 -27.87 0.97 18.23
CA ASP A 9 -27.70 1.27 16.80
C ASP A 9 -28.38 0.24 15.91
N ALA A 10 -28.30 -1.04 16.28
CA ALA A 10 -28.96 -2.14 15.56
C ALA A 10 -30.47 -1.99 15.49
N LEU A 11 -31.14 -1.65 16.60
CA LEU A 11 -32.59 -1.41 16.62
C LEU A 11 -33.00 -0.22 15.76
N SER A 12 -32.23 0.88 15.78
CA SER A 12 -32.48 2.05 14.94
C SER A 12 -32.36 1.68 13.45
N ILE A 13 -31.31 0.97 13.04
CA ILE A 13 -31.09 0.52 11.66
C ILE A 13 -32.21 -0.41 11.17
N LEU A 14 -32.74 -1.27 12.04
CA LEU A 14 -33.82 -2.20 11.71
C LEU A 14 -35.19 -1.54 11.64
N GLY A 15 -35.31 -0.25 12.03
CA GLY A 15 -36.55 0.51 12.02
C GLY A 15 -37.50 0.13 13.15
N CYS A 16 -36.99 -0.30 14.29
CA CYS A 16 -37.77 -0.76 15.45
C CYS A 16 -38.12 0.38 16.43
N GLU A 17 -38.21 1.62 15.96
CA GLU A 17 -38.47 2.83 16.80
C GLU A 17 -39.76 2.79 17.59
N GLN A 18 -40.72 2.01 17.18
CA GLN A 18 -42.05 1.89 17.86
C GLN A 18 -42.10 0.83 18.98
N VAL A 19 -41.01 0.09 19.18
CA VAL A 19 -40.97 -0.96 20.21
C VAL A 19 -40.66 -0.29 21.56
N ARG A 20 -41.31 -0.75 22.66
CA ARG A 20 -41.03 -0.29 24.04
C ARG A 20 -39.54 -0.31 24.36
N LEU A 21 -38.83 -1.27 23.78
CA LEU A 21 -37.38 -1.43 23.86
C LEU A 21 -36.61 -0.24 23.27
N ALA A 22 -37.00 0.30 22.11
CA ALA A 22 -36.38 1.47 21.51
C ALA A 22 -36.55 2.72 22.39
N LYS A 23 -37.71 2.91 23.00
CA LYS A 23 -37.94 3.99 23.99
C LYS A 23 -37.09 3.83 25.24
N ALA A 24 -36.87 2.62 25.73
CA ALA A 24 -35.99 2.34 26.86
C ALA A 24 -34.51 2.64 26.50
N VAL A 25 -34.07 2.36 25.26
CA VAL A 25 -32.76 2.68 24.72
C VAL A 25 -32.55 4.20 24.61
N GLU A 26 -33.52 4.93 24.04
CA GLU A 26 -33.46 6.39 23.93
C GLU A 26 -33.39 7.07 25.31
N GLN A 27 -34.19 6.61 26.25
CA GLN A 27 -34.17 7.11 27.62
C GLN A 27 -32.84 6.81 28.32
N ALA A 28 -32.26 5.62 28.10
CA ALA A 28 -30.97 5.24 28.64
C ALA A 28 -29.81 6.03 28.00
N ALA A 29 -29.89 6.34 26.71
CA ALA A 29 -28.87 7.10 25.99
C ALA A 29 -28.92 8.62 26.28
N ALA A 30 -30.12 9.17 26.52
CA ALA A 30 -30.32 10.60 26.77
C ALA A 30 -29.98 11.03 28.22
N ALA A 31 -29.79 10.10 29.14
CA ALA A 31 -29.46 10.43 30.53
C ALA A 31 -27.98 10.83 30.68
N PRO A 32 -27.65 12.07 31.14
CA PRO A 32 -26.28 12.48 31.36
C PRO A 32 -25.62 11.68 32.47
N PRO A 33 -24.33 11.33 32.39
CA PRO A 33 -23.64 10.66 33.47
C PRO A 33 -23.58 11.58 34.70
N GLY A 34 -24.23 11.20 35.79
CA GLY A 34 -24.18 11.91 37.09
C GLY A 34 -25.13 13.09 37.27
N GLY A 35 -26.12 13.30 36.39
CA GLY A 35 -27.09 14.41 36.46
C GLY A 35 -28.34 14.12 37.32
N ARG A 36 -28.51 14.90 38.40
CA ARG A 36 -29.77 14.93 39.20
C ARG A 36 -30.88 15.68 38.43
N THR A 37 -31.52 15.07 37.47
CA THR A 37 -32.74 15.62 36.85
C THR A 37 -33.73 14.48 36.63
N GLY A 38 -34.98 14.72 37.03
CA GLY A 38 -36.11 13.78 37.13
C GLY A 38 -36.16 12.75 36.03
N VAL A 39 -35.58 11.60 36.24
CA VAL A 39 -35.56 10.46 35.32
C VAL A 39 -36.97 9.89 35.31
N SER A 40 -37.64 9.95 34.19
CA SER A 40 -38.87 9.16 33.94
C SER A 40 -38.55 7.71 34.27
N ARG A 41 -39.38 7.07 35.08
CA ARG A 41 -39.17 5.67 35.52
C ARG A 41 -38.92 4.79 34.29
N PRO A 42 -37.87 3.91 34.30
CA PRO A 42 -37.67 2.96 33.23
C PRO A 42 -38.93 2.11 33.05
N VAL A 43 -39.35 1.96 31.79
CA VAL A 43 -40.70 1.41 31.47
C VAL A 43 -40.66 -0.11 31.34
N VAL A 44 -39.45 -0.73 31.25
CA VAL A 44 -39.30 -2.16 30.92
C VAL A 44 -38.44 -2.85 31.96
N GLY A 45 -38.91 -3.97 32.54
CA GLY A 45 -38.14 -4.82 33.44
C GLY A 45 -37.16 -5.77 32.69
N LEU A 46 -36.17 -6.34 33.42
CA LEU A 46 -35.18 -7.25 32.84
C LEU A 46 -35.81 -8.49 32.21
N ALA A 47 -36.85 -9.08 32.85
CA ALA A 47 -37.55 -10.23 32.31
C ALA A 47 -38.38 -9.89 31.07
N GLU A 48 -39.00 -8.70 31.03
CA GLU A 48 -39.76 -8.20 29.90
C GLU A 48 -38.83 -7.83 28.74
N LEU A 49 -37.69 -7.18 29.04
CA LEU A 49 -36.61 -6.85 28.12
C LEU A 49 -36.12 -8.10 27.39
N ARG A 50 -35.88 -9.19 28.11
CA ARG A 50 -35.52 -10.48 27.57
C ARG A 50 -36.55 -10.99 26.58
N GLY A 51 -37.82 -11.06 26.97
CA GLY A 51 -38.92 -11.56 26.11
C GLY A 51 -39.08 -10.77 24.82
N GLU A 52 -38.78 -9.46 24.83
CA GLU A 52 -38.77 -8.62 23.64
C GLU A 52 -37.56 -8.87 22.77
N ILE A 53 -36.35 -9.02 23.35
CA ILE A 53 -35.12 -9.31 22.63
C ILE A 53 -35.25 -10.63 21.85
N VAL A 54 -35.64 -11.72 22.52
CA VAL A 54 -35.78 -13.05 21.90
C VAL A 54 -36.78 -13.06 20.74
N ARG A 55 -38.00 -12.55 20.99
CA ARG A 55 -39.01 -12.45 19.91
C ARG A 55 -38.53 -11.61 18.73
N HIS A 56 -37.82 -10.52 19.01
CA HIS A 56 -37.28 -9.65 17.97
C HIS A 56 -36.20 -10.33 17.15
N THR A 57 -35.40 -11.19 17.77
CA THR A 57 -34.34 -11.95 17.08
C THR A 57 -34.89 -12.92 16.06
N GLU A 58 -35.88 -13.76 16.46
CA GLU A 58 -36.52 -14.70 15.53
C GLU A 58 -37.15 -13.97 14.33
N ASP A 59 -37.86 -12.88 14.60
CA ASP A 59 -38.48 -12.05 13.57
C ASP A 59 -37.45 -11.40 12.66
N THR A 60 -36.31 -10.97 13.19
CA THR A 60 -35.25 -10.32 12.46
C THR A 60 -34.53 -11.31 11.53
N ILE A 61 -34.12 -12.48 12.01
CA ILE A 61 -33.49 -13.53 11.20
C ILE A 61 -34.44 -13.91 10.03
N ARG A 62 -35.72 -14.17 10.32
CA ARG A 62 -36.69 -14.56 9.30
C ARG A 62 -36.96 -13.45 8.27
N ARG A 63 -37.01 -12.18 8.70
CA ARG A 63 -37.28 -11.04 7.81
C ARG A 63 -36.07 -10.70 6.95
N GLU A 64 -34.86 -10.72 7.49
CA GLU A 64 -33.68 -10.34 6.73
C GLU A 64 -33.24 -11.47 5.77
N GLY A 65 -33.41 -12.73 6.14
CA GLY A 65 -33.20 -13.87 5.24
C GLY A 65 -34.14 -13.91 4.04
N SER A 66 -35.38 -13.41 4.19
CA SER A 66 -36.42 -13.46 3.14
C SER A 66 -36.54 -12.18 2.30
N ARG A 67 -35.95 -11.06 2.70
CA ARG A 67 -36.06 -9.78 1.99
C ARG A 67 -35.16 -9.71 0.77
N ARG A 68 -35.76 -9.78 -0.40
CA ARG A 68 -35.13 -9.61 -1.74
C ARG A 68 -35.51 -8.26 -2.36
N GLY A 69 -35.20 -7.14 -1.71
CA GLY A 69 -35.40 -5.81 -2.31
C GLY A 69 -36.12 -4.80 -1.43
N GLY A 70 -35.72 -3.58 -1.56
CA GLY A 70 -36.23 -2.38 -0.88
C GLY A 70 -35.15 -1.65 -0.07
N GLY A 71 -34.56 -0.60 -0.64
CA GLY A 71 -33.55 0.22 -0.01
C GLY A 71 -32.23 0.25 -0.82
N THR A 72 -31.30 1.11 -0.42
CA THR A 72 -29.96 1.16 -1.04
C THR A 72 -29.13 -0.06 -0.64
N ARG A 73 -28.14 -0.41 -1.46
CA ARG A 73 -27.20 -1.52 -1.16
C ARG A 73 -26.56 -1.36 0.22
N PHE A 74 -26.17 -0.14 0.56
CA PHE A 74 -25.55 0.15 1.85
C PHE A 74 -26.49 -0.10 3.04
N HIS A 75 -27.76 0.28 2.95
CA HIS A 75 -28.76 -0.02 3.99
C HIS A 75 -28.88 -1.52 4.23
N ARG A 76 -28.82 -2.34 3.20
CA ARG A 76 -28.84 -3.80 3.35
C ARG A 76 -27.65 -4.31 4.15
N THR A 77 -26.45 -3.80 3.86
CA THR A 77 -25.24 -4.10 4.64
C THR A 77 -25.40 -3.73 6.11
N GLN A 78 -25.91 -2.52 6.38
CA GLN A 78 -26.18 -2.07 7.76
C GLN A 78 -27.18 -2.97 8.48
N ARG A 79 -28.25 -3.39 7.81
CA ARG A 79 -29.29 -4.26 8.39
C ARG A 79 -28.76 -5.65 8.73
N LEU A 80 -27.87 -6.22 7.89
CA LEU A 80 -27.25 -7.51 8.18
C LEU A 80 -26.31 -7.42 9.39
N ALA A 81 -25.52 -6.34 9.49
CA ALA A 81 -24.69 -6.10 10.66
C ALA A 81 -25.54 -5.89 11.93
N ALA A 82 -26.68 -5.20 11.80
CA ALA A 82 -27.63 -5.03 12.89
C ALA A 82 -28.29 -6.35 13.31
N ALA A 83 -28.68 -7.21 12.36
CA ALA A 83 -29.20 -8.54 12.64
C ALA A 83 -28.19 -9.39 13.43
N HIS A 84 -26.90 -9.36 13.02
CA HIS A 84 -25.84 -10.03 13.78
C HIS A 84 -25.70 -9.47 15.21
N ALA A 85 -25.75 -8.14 15.39
CA ALA A 85 -25.70 -7.54 16.73
C ALA A 85 -26.85 -7.97 17.61
N VAL A 86 -28.05 -8.13 17.04
CA VAL A 86 -29.24 -8.68 17.76
C VAL A 86 -28.95 -10.11 18.19
N ILE A 87 -28.44 -10.98 17.34
CA ILE A 87 -28.08 -12.37 17.67
C ILE A 87 -27.09 -12.43 18.84
N VAL A 88 -26.06 -11.55 18.85
CA VAL A 88 -25.07 -11.51 19.95
C VAL A 88 -25.67 -11.22 21.30
N VAL A 89 -26.65 -10.29 21.37
CA VAL A 89 -27.32 -9.94 22.64
C VAL A 89 -28.33 -11.00 23.02
N ALA A 90 -29.11 -11.51 22.08
CA ALA A 90 -30.12 -12.51 22.32
C ALA A 90 -29.57 -13.81 22.90
N SER A 91 -28.55 -14.34 22.29
CA SER A 91 -27.88 -15.57 22.75
C SER A 91 -27.35 -15.47 24.18
N TYR A 92 -26.88 -14.27 24.59
CA TYR A 92 -26.47 -14.04 25.97
C TYR A 92 -27.67 -13.98 26.94
N VAL A 93 -28.71 -13.27 26.57
CA VAL A 93 -29.89 -13.07 27.42
C VAL A 93 -30.64 -14.39 27.61
N GLU A 94 -30.75 -15.23 26.58
CA GLU A 94 -31.34 -16.57 26.67
C GLU A 94 -30.52 -17.48 27.60
N ALA A 95 -29.21 -17.53 27.43
CA ALA A 95 -28.31 -18.33 28.26
C ALA A 95 -28.31 -17.88 29.73
N LEU A 96 -28.50 -16.58 29.97
CA LEU A 96 -28.57 -16.03 31.32
C LEU A 96 -29.82 -16.55 32.07
N ASP A 97 -30.96 -16.69 31.40
CA ASP A 97 -32.20 -17.22 31.98
C ASP A 97 -32.09 -18.71 32.34
N GLU A 98 -31.41 -19.49 31.52
CA GLU A 98 -31.20 -20.93 31.77
C GLU A 98 -30.14 -21.21 32.83
N THR A 99 -29.34 -20.20 33.19
CA THR A 99 -28.30 -20.31 34.20
C THR A 99 -28.95 -20.33 35.61
N ARG A 100 -28.67 -21.38 36.39
CA ARG A 100 -29.16 -21.48 37.80
C ARG A 100 -28.40 -20.48 38.68
N LEU A 101 -28.94 -19.26 38.73
CA LEU A 101 -28.42 -18.20 39.58
C LEU A 101 -29.01 -18.30 40.99
N PRO A 102 -28.32 -17.92 42.07
CA PRO A 102 -28.86 -17.85 43.42
C PRO A 102 -29.86 -16.70 43.59
N VAL A 103 -30.00 -15.86 42.57
CA VAL A 103 -31.00 -14.74 42.52
C VAL A 103 -31.75 -14.88 41.19
N LYS A 104 -33.08 -14.82 41.26
CA LYS A 104 -33.93 -14.82 40.05
C LYS A 104 -33.81 -13.47 39.32
N LEU A 105 -33.87 -13.47 37.99
CA LEU A 105 -33.82 -12.24 37.20
C LEU A 105 -34.94 -11.25 37.55
N GLU A 106 -36.10 -11.74 37.91
CA GLU A 106 -37.22 -10.89 38.37
C GLU A 106 -36.88 -10.15 39.67
N GLN A 107 -36.05 -10.74 40.57
CA GLN A 107 -35.57 -10.09 41.77
C GLN A 107 -34.56 -8.98 41.55
N LEU A 108 -33.94 -8.95 40.36
CA LEU A 108 -33.08 -7.88 39.91
C LEU A 108 -33.83 -6.74 39.20
N ASP A 109 -35.14 -6.89 39.02
CA ASP A 109 -35.98 -5.87 38.36
C ASP A 109 -36.12 -4.62 39.24
N HIS A 110 -36.08 -3.45 38.60
CA HIS A 110 -36.26 -2.15 39.26
C HIS A 110 -37.63 -2.00 39.94
N ALA A 111 -38.63 -2.71 39.46
CA ALA A 111 -39.98 -2.71 40.08
C ALA A 111 -39.94 -3.14 41.53
N HIS A 112 -39.02 -4.00 41.93
CA HIS A 112 -38.81 -4.47 43.28
C HIS A 112 -37.89 -3.56 44.12
N HIS A 113 -37.16 -2.60 43.43
CA HIS A 113 -36.18 -1.76 44.04
C HIS A 113 -36.30 -0.29 43.59
N PRO A 114 -37.35 0.45 44.01
CA PRO A 114 -37.61 1.80 43.51
C PRO A 114 -36.47 2.80 43.78
N GLY A 115 -35.65 2.57 44.80
CA GLY A 115 -34.46 3.37 45.11
C GLY A 115 -33.24 3.13 44.18
N ALA A 116 -33.28 2.10 43.37
CA ALA A 116 -32.19 1.74 42.45
C ALA A 116 -32.44 2.11 40.98
N ALA A 117 -33.48 2.95 40.71
CA ALA A 117 -33.85 3.31 39.34
C ALA A 117 -32.71 3.93 38.51
N GLU A 118 -31.85 4.74 39.12
CA GLU A 118 -30.69 5.33 38.45
C GLU A 118 -29.65 4.26 38.12
N ALA A 119 -29.36 3.35 39.05
CA ALA A 119 -28.44 2.25 38.81
C ALA A 119 -28.97 1.27 37.76
N TYR A 120 -30.27 1.06 37.67
CA TYR A 120 -30.92 0.26 36.66
C TYR A 120 -30.81 0.93 35.26
N ALA A 121 -31.03 2.24 35.17
CA ALA A 121 -30.86 2.99 33.94
C ALA A 121 -29.40 2.92 33.45
N ASP A 122 -28.42 2.93 34.37
CA ASP A 122 -27.01 2.75 34.04
C ASP A 122 -26.69 1.33 33.54
N LEU A 123 -27.29 0.31 34.15
CA LEU A 123 -27.22 -1.09 33.68
C LEU A 123 -27.77 -1.20 32.25
N LEU A 124 -29.00 -0.72 32.01
CA LEU A 124 -29.59 -0.75 30.67
C LEU A 124 -28.72 -0.04 29.66
N ARG A 125 -28.20 1.14 30.00
CA ARG A 125 -27.27 1.87 29.13
C ARG A 125 -26.05 1.00 28.79
N LYS A 126 -25.38 0.41 29.77
CA LYS A 126 -24.23 -0.46 29.57
C LYS A 126 -24.55 -1.66 28.71
N LEU A 127 -25.67 -2.34 28.92
CA LEU A 127 -26.08 -3.49 28.12
C LEU A 127 -26.37 -3.10 26.66
N LEU A 128 -27.12 -2.02 26.46
CA LEU A 128 -27.65 -1.63 25.15
C LEU A 128 -26.63 -0.84 24.30
N THR A 129 -25.68 -0.15 24.95
CA THR A 129 -24.61 0.59 24.25
C THR A 129 -23.27 -0.14 24.25
N THR A 130 -23.19 -1.37 24.76
CA THR A 130 -22.00 -2.21 24.63
C THR A 130 -21.65 -2.38 23.16
N ARG A 131 -20.39 -2.15 22.86
CA ARG A 131 -19.84 -2.32 21.52
C ARG A 131 -19.76 -3.80 21.16
N LEU A 132 -20.50 -4.20 20.12
CA LEU A 132 -20.59 -5.57 19.64
C LEU A 132 -19.73 -5.75 18.38
N PRO A 133 -19.00 -6.86 18.27
CA PRO A 133 -18.19 -7.13 17.09
C PRO A 133 -19.09 -7.34 15.86
N VAL A 134 -18.62 -6.93 14.69
CA VAL A 134 -19.23 -7.25 13.40
C VAL A 134 -18.30 -8.20 12.65
N PRO A 135 -18.80 -9.31 12.08
CA PRO A 135 -17.97 -10.22 11.30
C PRO A 135 -17.34 -9.53 10.11
N GLN A 136 -16.08 -9.87 9.84
CA GLN A 136 -15.32 -9.32 8.71
C GLN A 136 -14.72 -10.46 7.89
N PRO A 137 -14.73 -10.40 6.54
CA PRO A 137 -14.21 -11.47 5.68
C PRO A 137 -12.74 -11.80 5.89
N HIS A 138 -11.94 -10.83 6.32
CA HIS A 138 -10.50 -11.01 6.58
C HIS A 138 -10.21 -11.67 7.93
N ARG A 139 -11.17 -11.66 8.89
CA ARG A 139 -11.01 -12.24 10.22
C ARG A 139 -11.56 -13.67 10.25
N PRO A 140 -10.86 -14.64 10.88
CA PRO A 140 -11.38 -15.97 11.12
C PRO A 140 -12.63 -15.94 12.00
N TYR A 141 -13.55 -16.87 11.81
CA TYR A 141 -14.75 -17.00 12.64
C TYR A 141 -14.41 -17.06 14.14
N GLU A 142 -13.33 -17.78 14.52
CA GLU A 142 -12.91 -17.91 15.91
C GLU A 142 -12.52 -16.57 16.57
N GLU A 143 -11.99 -15.62 15.82
CA GLU A 143 -11.72 -14.27 16.32
C GLU A 143 -13.03 -13.51 16.61
N THR A 144 -14.00 -13.60 15.71
CA THR A 144 -15.35 -13.03 15.93
C THR A 144 -16.00 -13.67 17.13
N ARG A 145 -15.94 -15.00 17.25
CA ARG A 145 -16.48 -15.76 18.38
C ARG A 145 -15.82 -15.39 19.72
N GLN A 146 -14.50 -15.17 19.70
CA GLN A 146 -13.77 -14.68 20.87
C GLN A 146 -14.17 -13.26 21.26
N ALA A 147 -14.38 -12.37 20.27
CA ALA A 147 -14.84 -11.00 20.52
C ALA A 147 -16.28 -10.99 21.07
N VAL A 148 -17.16 -11.89 20.62
CA VAL A 148 -18.50 -12.10 21.17
C VAL A 148 -18.41 -12.58 22.62
N ARG A 149 -17.54 -13.54 22.92
CA ARG A 149 -17.27 -13.98 24.30
C ARG A 149 -16.88 -12.80 25.21
N GLN A 150 -16.00 -11.92 24.74
CA GLN A 150 -15.59 -10.74 25.50
C GLN A 150 -16.77 -9.75 25.69
N ALA A 151 -17.66 -9.62 24.71
CA ALA A 151 -18.86 -8.80 24.84
C ALA A 151 -19.80 -9.37 25.90
N HIS A 152 -20.04 -10.68 25.89
CA HIS A 152 -20.85 -11.37 26.91
C HIS A 152 -20.27 -11.20 28.33
N ARG A 153 -18.93 -11.29 28.49
CA ARG A 153 -18.29 -11.04 29.78
C ARG A 153 -18.53 -9.61 30.30
N ARG A 154 -18.42 -8.60 29.42
CA ARG A 154 -18.73 -7.21 29.79
C ARG A 154 -20.16 -7.02 30.21
N MET A 155 -21.11 -7.74 29.58
CA MET A 155 -22.50 -7.72 29.98
C MET A 155 -22.68 -8.36 31.38
N SER A 156 -22.03 -9.49 31.66
CA SER A 156 -21.99 -10.15 32.96
C SER A 156 -21.43 -9.27 34.07
N GLU A 157 -20.33 -8.55 33.76
CA GLU A 157 -19.73 -7.58 34.68
C GLU A 157 -20.70 -6.43 35.03
N ALA A 158 -21.43 -5.92 34.04
CA ALA A 158 -22.40 -4.87 34.23
C ALA A 158 -23.57 -5.33 35.13
N ILE A 159 -24.10 -6.55 34.90
CA ILE A 159 -25.14 -7.14 35.72
C ILE A 159 -24.62 -7.38 37.13
N THR A 160 -23.43 -7.89 37.30
CA THR A 160 -22.79 -8.12 38.60
C THR A 160 -22.65 -6.80 39.40
N ALA A 161 -22.18 -5.75 38.74
CA ALA A 161 -22.04 -4.44 39.35
C ALA A 161 -23.37 -3.86 39.80
N TYR A 162 -24.43 -4.03 39.02
CA TYR A 162 -25.75 -3.63 39.38
C TYR A 162 -26.31 -4.45 40.54
N ALA A 163 -26.23 -5.78 40.50
CA ALA A 163 -26.71 -6.68 41.58
C ALA A 163 -26.11 -6.34 42.94
N ARG A 164 -24.84 -5.91 42.98
CA ARG A 164 -24.17 -5.48 44.22
C ARG A 164 -24.77 -4.24 44.88
N LEU A 165 -25.49 -3.42 44.12
CA LEU A 165 -26.15 -2.21 44.62
C LEU A 165 -27.58 -2.49 45.20
N LEU A 166 -28.11 -3.69 44.97
CA LEU A 166 -29.45 -4.07 45.37
C LEU A 166 -29.51 -4.64 46.79
N PRO A 167 -30.60 -4.43 47.54
CA PRO A 167 -30.78 -5.01 48.87
C PRO A 167 -30.68 -6.55 48.87
N VAL A 168 -31.12 -7.20 47.81
CA VAL A 168 -31.06 -8.67 47.62
C VAL A 168 -29.61 -9.19 47.73
N TRP A 169 -28.58 -8.37 47.40
CA TRP A 169 -27.18 -8.74 47.60
C TRP A 169 -26.83 -8.96 49.08
N GLY A 170 -27.44 -8.13 49.97
CA GLY A 170 -27.26 -8.26 51.42
C GLY A 170 -27.92 -9.50 52.00
N GLU A 171 -29.00 -10.00 51.38
CA GLU A 171 -29.73 -11.19 51.79
C GLU A 171 -29.07 -12.51 51.34
N LEU A 172 -28.13 -12.45 50.37
CA LEU A 172 -27.39 -13.61 49.92
C LEU A 172 -26.44 -14.13 51.00
N SER A 173 -26.23 -15.46 51.05
CA SER A 173 -25.16 -16.05 51.86
C SER A 173 -23.78 -15.55 51.42
N ALA A 174 -22.83 -15.55 52.37
CA ALA A 174 -21.45 -15.19 52.04
C ALA A 174 -20.85 -16.05 50.92
N ALA A 175 -21.23 -17.32 50.82
CA ALA A 175 -20.84 -18.24 49.77
C ALA A 175 -21.47 -17.85 48.42
N ASP A 176 -22.75 -17.47 48.38
CA ASP A 176 -23.44 -17.07 47.16
C ASP A 176 -22.91 -15.72 46.61
N ARG A 177 -22.63 -14.77 47.53
CA ARG A 177 -21.98 -13.48 47.15
C ARG A 177 -20.62 -13.67 46.49
N THR A 178 -19.86 -14.65 46.94
CA THR A 178 -18.54 -14.98 46.33
C THR A 178 -18.71 -15.73 45.02
N ARG A 179 -19.73 -16.56 44.87
CA ARG A 179 -19.97 -17.38 43.69
C ARG A 179 -20.73 -16.66 42.56
N LEU A 180 -21.62 -15.72 42.87
CA LEU A 180 -22.47 -15.08 41.89
C LEU A 180 -21.70 -14.39 40.75
N PRO A 181 -20.61 -13.65 40.98
CA PRO A 181 -19.80 -13.08 39.89
C PRO A 181 -19.25 -14.12 38.93
N ALA A 182 -18.73 -15.25 39.47
CA ALA A 182 -18.23 -16.35 38.68
C ALA A 182 -19.37 -17.09 37.95
N LEU A 183 -20.49 -17.31 38.59
CA LEU A 183 -21.67 -17.91 37.95
C LEU A 183 -22.27 -17.03 36.83
N LEU A 184 -22.20 -15.70 36.96
CA LEU A 184 -22.62 -14.78 35.93
C LEU A 184 -21.61 -14.70 34.77
N ALA A 185 -20.33 -14.84 35.07
CA ALA A 185 -19.26 -14.79 34.06
C ALA A 185 -19.16 -16.11 33.25
N ASP A 186 -19.12 -17.25 33.96
CA ASP A 186 -18.81 -18.55 33.36
C ASP A 186 -20.08 -19.40 33.09
N GLY A 187 -21.16 -19.17 33.85
CA GLY A 187 -22.40 -19.95 33.75
C GLY A 187 -23.08 -19.87 32.40
N PRO A 188 -23.40 -18.67 31.89
CA PRO A 188 -24.03 -18.52 30.60
C PRO A 188 -23.07 -18.65 29.42
N GLU A 189 -21.75 -18.48 29.61
CA GLU A 189 -20.77 -18.36 28.53
C GLU A 189 -20.88 -19.49 27.50
N ALA A 190 -20.79 -20.74 27.95
CA ALA A 190 -20.76 -21.89 27.04
C ALA A 190 -22.09 -22.06 26.29
N GLN A 191 -23.20 -21.72 26.90
CA GLN A 191 -24.52 -21.84 26.33
C GLN A 191 -24.84 -20.66 25.40
N ALA A 192 -24.50 -19.44 25.81
CA ALA A 192 -24.61 -18.26 24.98
C ALA A 192 -23.81 -18.42 23.68
N LEU A 193 -22.60 -18.98 23.75
CA LEU A 193 -21.80 -19.24 22.56
C LEU A 193 -22.39 -20.35 21.69
N ARG A 194 -23.07 -21.35 22.24
CA ARG A 194 -23.78 -22.37 21.43
C ARG A 194 -24.99 -21.78 20.72
N GLY A 195 -25.82 -21.03 21.43
CA GLY A 195 -26.95 -20.33 20.81
C GLY A 195 -26.48 -19.35 19.72
N TYR A 196 -25.44 -18.58 20.02
CA TYR A 196 -24.82 -17.70 19.04
C TYR A 196 -24.30 -18.47 17.79
N ASP A 197 -23.61 -19.59 17.96
CA ASP A 197 -23.12 -20.42 16.84
C ASP A 197 -24.28 -20.96 15.98
N GLU A 198 -25.41 -21.26 16.58
CA GLU A 198 -26.62 -21.77 15.93
C GLU A 198 -27.33 -20.70 15.12
N ASP A 199 -27.61 -19.55 15.70
CA ASP A 199 -28.27 -18.42 15.05
C ASP A 199 -27.38 -17.81 13.95
N TYR A 200 -26.08 -17.73 14.22
CA TYR A 200 -25.10 -17.29 13.24
C TYR A 200 -25.11 -18.17 11.99
N ARG A 201 -25.16 -19.51 12.15
CA ARG A 201 -25.27 -20.44 11.03
C ARG A 201 -26.58 -20.30 10.29
N LEU A 202 -27.70 -20.12 11.00
CA LEU A 202 -29.01 -19.90 10.38
C LEU A 202 -29.00 -18.64 9.51
N LEU A 203 -28.47 -17.52 10.04
CA LEU A 203 -28.34 -16.29 9.26
C LEU A 203 -27.42 -16.47 8.04
N ALA A 204 -26.32 -17.24 8.17
CA ALA A 204 -25.42 -17.53 7.06
C ALA A 204 -26.03 -18.47 6.01
N LEU A 205 -26.95 -19.36 6.38
CA LEU A 205 -27.67 -20.22 5.45
C LEU A 205 -28.73 -19.44 4.67
N ASP A 206 -29.41 -18.53 5.33
CA ASP A 206 -30.49 -17.74 4.75
C ASP A 206 -29.98 -16.55 3.94
N CYS A 207 -28.79 -16.03 4.28
CA CYS A 207 -28.18 -14.88 3.64
C CYS A 207 -26.79 -15.20 3.08
N ALA A 208 -26.70 -15.35 1.77
CA ALA A 208 -25.46 -15.69 1.07
C ALA A 208 -24.36 -14.63 1.24
N GLU A 209 -24.73 -13.36 1.40
CA GLU A 209 -23.77 -12.25 1.68
C GLU A 209 -23.15 -12.41 3.06
N PHE A 210 -23.95 -12.67 4.06
CA PHE A 210 -23.47 -12.90 5.42
C PHE A 210 -22.59 -14.15 5.50
N ALA A 211 -22.89 -15.18 4.70
CA ALA A 211 -22.03 -16.35 4.57
C ALA A 211 -20.62 -16.01 4.07
N LEU A 212 -20.46 -14.97 3.25
CA LEU A 212 -19.15 -14.50 2.79
C LEU A 212 -18.37 -13.75 3.89
N TRP A 213 -19.07 -13.09 4.83
CA TRP A 213 -18.40 -12.43 5.96
C TRP A 213 -17.86 -13.43 6.98
N SER A 214 -18.52 -14.57 7.08
CA SER A 214 -18.33 -15.49 8.19
C SER A 214 -17.16 -16.45 8.03
N ALA A 215 -16.65 -16.65 6.82
CA ALA A 215 -15.60 -17.64 6.53
C ALA A 215 -15.86 -19.05 7.16
N VAL A 216 -17.09 -19.33 7.59
CA VAL A 216 -17.53 -20.62 8.18
C VAL A 216 -17.62 -21.72 7.12
N SER A 217 -17.52 -21.37 5.84
CA SER A 217 -17.65 -22.37 4.80
C SER A 217 -16.52 -23.36 4.87
N ALA A 218 -16.88 -24.62 5.15
CA ALA A 218 -16.08 -25.77 4.75
C ALA A 218 -15.55 -25.54 3.34
N GLN A 219 -14.29 -25.96 3.10
CA GLN A 219 -13.62 -25.85 1.80
C GLN A 219 -14.59 -26.09 0.64
N PRO A 220 -14.88 -25.10 -0.20
CA PRO A 220 -15.71 -25.36 -1.37
C PRO A 220 -14.95 -26.34 -2.26
N PRO A 221 -15.63 -27.29 -2.92
CA PRO A 221 -14.98 -28.15 -3.89
C PRO A 221 -14.28 -27.29 -4.94
N PRO A 222 -13.09 -27.69 -5.43
CA PRO A 222 -12.35 -26.94 -6.45
C PRO A 222 -13.25 -26.70 -7.66
N GLY A 223 -13.43 -25.42 -8.02
CA GLY A 223 -14.29 -25.01 -9.15
C GLY A 223 -15.69 -24.46 -8.78
N ALA A 224 -16.14 -24.60 -7.53
CA ALA A 224 -17.47 -24.12 -7.13
C ALA A 224 -17.52 -22.61 -6.82
N GLY A 225 -16.37 -21.95 -6.66
CA GLY A 225 -16.29 -20.54 -6.25
C GLY A 225 -16.92 -19.57 -7.28
N LEU A 226 -16.56 -19.72 -8.53
CA LEU A 226 -17.01 -18.85 -9.63
C LEU A 226 -18.54 -18.90 -9.84
N SER A 227 -19.13 -20.09 -9.78
CA SER A 227 -20.59 -20.24 -9.92
C SER A 227 -21.36 -19.75 -8.69
N ARG A 228 -20.74 -19.71 -7.50
CA ARG A 228 -21.35 -19.20 -6.28
C ARG A 228 -21.37 -17.67 -6.26
N VAL A 229 -20.23 -17.04 -6.57
CA VAL A 229 -20.12 -15.57 -6.65
C VAL A 229 -21.01 -15.02 -7.76
N ALA A 230 -20.98 -15.62 -8.95
CA ALA A 230 -21.82 -15.22 -10.06
C ALA A 230 -23.34 -15.38 -9.75
N ARG A 231 -23.74 -16.45 -9.06
CA ARG A 231 -25.12 -16.61 -8.59
C ARG A 231 -25.48 -15.55 -7.56
N LEU A 232 -24.62 -15.31 -6.57
CA LEU A 232 -24.86 -14.27 -5.58
C LEU A 232 -25.05 -12.91 -6.24
N LEU A 233 -24.16 -12.52 -7.15
CA LEU A 233 -24.27 -11.25 -7.88
C LEU A 233 -25.53 -11.19 -8.76
N ALA A 234 -25.93 -12.31 -9.38
CA ALA A 234 -27.17 -12.39 -10.14
C ALA A 234 -28.42 -12.30 -9.24
N GLU A 235 -28.37 -12.85 -8.04
CA GLU A 235 -29.46 -12.72 -7.03
C GLU A 235 -29.59 -11.29 -6.48
N LEU A 236 -28.48 -10.53 -6.51
CA LEU A 236 -28.42 -9.12 -6.12
C LEU A 236 -28.78 -8.14 -7.25
N ALA A 237 -29.20 -8.62 -8.42
CA ALA A 237 -29.45 -7.78 -9.59
C ALA A 237 -30.92 -7.38 -9.73
N PRO A 238 -31.35 -6.17 -9.34
CA PRO A 238 -32.59 -5.61 -9.82
C PRO A 238 -32.48 -5.20 -11.30
N PRO A 239 -33.55 -5.29 -12.11
CA PRO A 239 -33.55 -4.74 -13.46
C PRO A 239 -33.37 -3.22 -13.39
N ARG A 240 -32.27 -2.69 -13.92
CA ARG A 240 -31.96 -1.26 -13.90
C ARG A 240 -32.52 -0.55 -15.10
N THR A 241 -33.44 0.38 -14.83
CA THR A 241 -33.72 1.53 -15.67
C THR A 241 -32.90 2.69 -15.12
N GLY A 242 -31.64 2.82 -15.54
CA GLY A 242 -30.77 3.90 -15.11
C GLY A 242 -30.62 4.97 -16.19
N ASP A 243 -30.03 6.11 -15.82
CA ASP A 243 -29.67 7.17 -16.76
C ASP A 243 -28.59 6.72 -17.74
N ARG A 244 -28.53 7.39 -18.90
CA ARG A 244 -27.64 7.03 -20.02
C ARG A 244 -26.17 6.80 -19.60
N PRO A 245 -25.52 7.63 -18.77
CA PRO A 245 -24.13 7.42 -18.36
C PRO A 245 -23.93 6.14 -17.56
N VAL A 246 -24.87 5.81 -16.65
CA VAL A 246 -24.82 4.58 -15.83
C VAL A 246 -24.93 3.34 -16.70
N ILE A 247 -25.91 3.34 -17.64
CA ILE A 247 -26.10 2.22 -18.59
C ILE A 247 -24.85 2.04 -19.44
N HIS A 248 -24.24 3.13 -19.91
CA HIS A 248 -23.04 3.10 -20.73
C HIS A 248 -21.86 2.51 -19.98
N LEU A 249 -21.60 2.98 -18.75
CA LEU A 249 -20.54 2.47 -17.89
C LEU A 249 -20.71 0.98 -17.60
N VAL A 250 -21.92 0.54 -17.24
CA VAL A 250 -22.25 -0.86 -16.97
C VAL A 250 -22.03 -1.74 -18.21
N ARG A 251 -22.42 -1.28 -19.40
CA ARG A 251 -22.20 -2.01 -20.65
C ARG A 251 -20.73 -2.14 -21.01
N LEU A 252 -19.96 -1.06 -20.84
CA LEU A 252 -18.51 -1.07 -21.07
C LEU A 252 -17.81 -2.07 -20.13
N ALA A 253 -18.14 -2.03 -18.84
CA ALA A 253 -17.58 -2.95 -17.85
C ALA A 253 -17.94 -4.40 -18.19
N ALA A 254 -19.22 -4.71 -18.44
CA ALA A 254 -19.67 -6.07 -18.78
C ALA A 254 -19.04 -6.59 -20.08
N GLY A 255 -18.84 -5.72 -21.08
CA GLY A 255 -18.23 -6.04 -22.35
C GLY A 255 -16.77 -6.48 -22.26
N ALA A 256 -16.06 -6.14 -21.18
CA ALA A 256 -14.66 -6.50 -20.99
C ALA A 256 -14.42 -8.03 -20.99
N LEU A 257 -15.35 -8.82 -20.47
CA LEU A 257 -15.22 -10.28 -20.45
C LEU A 257 -15.19 -10.91 -21.84
N GLY A 258 -15.76 -10.26 -22.85
CA GLY A 258 -15.72 -10.67 -24.24
C GLY A 258 -14.48 -10.22 -25.01
N GLN A 259 -13.54 -9.50 -24.37
CA GLN A 259 -12.29 -9.07 -24.98
C GLN A 259 -11.19 -10.13 -24.77
N PRO A 260 -10.19 -10.21 -25.66
CA PRO A 260 -9.03 -11.06 -25.45
C PRO A 260 -8.27 -10.70 -24.17
N LEU A 261 -7.63 -11.70 -23.53
CA LEU A 261 -6.81 -11.51 -22.32
C LEU A 261 -5.79 -10.35 -22.40
N MET A 262 -5.29 -10.07 -23.59
CA MET A 262 -4.52 -8.86 -23.88
C MET A 262 -5.25 -8.09 -24.98
N ALA A 263 -5.86 -7.00 -24.64
CA ALA A 263 -6.48 -6.11 -25.60
C ALA A 263 -5.37 -5.46 -26.45
N GLY A 264 -5.31 -5.80 -27.72
CA GLY A 264 -4.32 -5.34 -28.67
C GLY A 264 -4.63 -5.85 -30.07
N ARG A 265 -3.63 -5.85 -30.93
CA ARG A 265 -3.73 -6.44 -32.26
C ARG A 265 -3.69 -7.97 -32.17
N GLU A 266 -4.21 -8.63 -33.22
CA GLU A 266 -4.22 -10.08 -33.31
C GLU A 266 -2.82 -10.67 -33.10
N PRO A 267 -2.70 -11.71 -32.27
CA PRO A 267 -1.46 -12.43 -32.12
C PRO A 267 -1.04 -13.04 -33.47
N PRO A 268 0.26 -13.28 -33.64
CA PRO A 268 0.75 -13.85 -34.90
C PRO A 268 0.26 -15.28 -35.11
N ASP A 269 0.25 -15.72 -36.39
CA ASP A 269 0.12 -17.12 -36.79
C ASP A 269 -1.21 -17.78 -36.45
N ASP A 270 -2.33 -17.09 -36.57
CA ASP A 270 -3.66 -17.58 -36.23
C ASP A 270 -3.78 -18.12 -34.77
N VAL A 271 -2.78 -17.86 -33.91
CA VAL A 271 -2.85 -18.14 -32.49
C VAL A 271 -3.98 -17.30 -31.87
N ARG A 272 -4.81 -17.91 -31.05
CA ARG A 272 -5.96 -17.25 -30.44
C ARG A 272 -5.67 -16.97 -28.96
N LEU A 273 -5.79 -15.71 -28.57
CA LEU A 273 -5.83 -15.37 -27.17
C LEU A 273 -7.20 -15.73 -26.60
N PRO A 274 -7.28 -16.49 -25.48
CA PRO A 274 -8.55 -16.73 -24.81
C PRO A 274 -9.24 -15.42 -24.46
N LEU A 275 -10.56 -15.40 -24.45
CA LEU A 275 -11.31 -14.23 -23.96
C LEU A 275 -11.08 -14.06 -22.46
N LEU A 276 -11.16 -12.83 -21.96
CA LEU A 276 -10.94 -12.53 -20.55
C LEU A 276 -11.86 -13.36 -19.65
N GLY A 277 -13.13 -13.53 -20.04
CA GLY A 277 -14.09 -14.33 -19.27
C GLY A 277 -13.79 -15.83 -19.24
N GLU A 278 -13.08 -16.36 -20.24
CA GLU A 278 -12.71 -17.78 -20.34
C GLU A 278 -11.30 -18.03 -19.75
N GLY A 279 -10.35 -17.15 -20.06
CA GLY A 279 -8.95 -17.32 -19.73
C GLY A 279 -8.53 -16.81 -18.36
N TYR A 280 -9.41 -16.11 -17.66
CA TYR A 280 -9.13 -15.65 -16.33
C TYR A 280 -9.25 -16.79 -15.29
N ILE A 281 -8.20 -17.00 -14.54
CA ILE A 281 -8.19 -17.91 -13.39
C ILE A 281 -8.08 -17.10 -12.10
N THR A 282 -9.06 -17.26 -11.21
CA THR A 282 -9.04 -16.59 -9.89
C THR A 282 -7.80 -16.98 -9.10
N PRO A 283 -6.93 -16.02 -8.74
CA PRO A 283 -5.75 -16.31 -7.95
C PRO A 283 -6.11 -16.61 -6.49
N ARG A 284 -5.20 -17.22 -5.75
CA ARG A 284 -5.21 -17.21 -4.29
C ARG A 284 -4.66 -15.88 -3.80
N CYS A 285 -5.03 -15.49 -2.59
CA CYS A 285 -4.43 -14.33 -1.96
C CYS A 285 -4.13 -14.60 -0.48
N ARG A 286 -3.20 -13.82 0.06
CA ARG A 286 -3.00 -13.69 1.50
C ARG A 286 -3.61 -12.39 1.96
N VAL A 287 -4.25 -12.41 3.12
CA VAL A 287 -4.95 -11.24 3.66
C VAL A 287 -4.40 -10.87 5.01
N ALA A 288 -4.24 -9.56 5.25
CA ALA A 288 -3.83 -9.01 6.53
C ALA A 288 -4.54 -7.67 6.78
N GLU A 289 -4.91 -7.42 8.02
CA GLU A 289 -5.32 -6.10 8.48
C GLU A 289 -4.06 -5.32 8.90
N LEU A 290 -3.85 -4.18 8.27
CA LEU A 290 -2.71 -3.31 8.55
C LEU A 290 -3.06 -2.34 9.70
N ALA A 291 -3.54 -2.88 10.81
CA ALA A 291 -3.85 -2.08 11.98
C ALA A 291 -2.59 -1.43 12.56
N ALA A 292 -2.75 -0.24 13.13
CA ALA A 292 -1.71 0.41 13.92
C ALA A 292 -1.11 -0.59 14.91
N ALA A 293 0.23 -0.68 14.91
CA ALA A 293 0.99 -1.67 15.66
C ALA A 293 0.46 -1.84 17.09
N ARG A 294 0.04 -3.04 17.44
CA ARG A 294 -0.18 -3.40 18.85
C ARG A 294 1.15 -3.30 19.58
N PRO A 295 1.18 -2.84 20.84
CA PRO A 295 2.42 -2.57 21.59
C PRO A 295 3.40 -3.75 21.72
N ALA A 296 2.97 -4.97 21.38
CA ALA A 296 3.75 -6.21 21.50
C ALA A 296 3.95 -6.95 20.17
N ALA A 297 3.47 -6.43 19.04
CA ALA A 297 3.61 -7.08 17.75
C ALA A 297 4.56 -6.29 16.84
N GLU A 298 5.37 -6.99 16.07
CA GLU A 298 6.15 -6.36 15.00
C GLU A 298 5.22 -5.53 14.08
N PRO A 299 5.62 -4.31 13.69
CA PRO A 299 4.83 -3.51 12.76
C PRO A 299 4.65 -4.28 11.44
N PRO A 300 3.49 -4.19 10.79
CA PRO A 300 3.24 -4.86 9.52
C PRO A 300 4.28 -4.44 8.49
N ARG A 301 4.90 -5.41 7.84
CA ARG A 301 5.92 -5.23 6.80
C ARG A 301 5.39 -5.66 5.43
N PRO A 302 4.40 -4.95 4.85
CA PRO A 302 3.74 -5.39 3.62
C PRO A 302 4.64 -5.42 2.38
N ALA A 303 5.87 -4.95 2.47
CA ALA A 303 6.90 -5.12 1.44
C ALA A 303 7.71 -6.42 1.60
N ASP A 304 7.60 -7.12 2.73
CA ASP A 304 8.38 -8.30 3.07
C ASP A 304 7.63 -9.58 2.65
N LYS A 305 8.29 -10.45 1.88
CA LYS A 305 7.72 -11.72 1.43
C LYS A 305 7.51 -12.71 2.57
N ASP A 306 8.43 -12.74 3.53
CA ASP A 306 8.36 -13.67 4.68
C ASP A 306 7.23 -13.26 5.63
N TRP A 307 7.02 -11.96 5.79
CA TRP A 307 5.88 -11.45 6.55
C TRP A 307 4.54 -11.90 5.93
N TRP A 308 4.42 -11.83 4.59
CA TRP A 308 3.22 -12.32 3.90
C TRP A 308 3.08 -13.84 4.01
N ALA A 309 4.18 -14.60 4.06
CA ALA A 309 4.12 -16.04 4.20
C ALA A 309 3.40 -16.49 5.47
N ALA A 310 3.46 -15.69 6.53
CA ALA A 310 2.77 -15.94 7.80
C ALA A 310 1.28 -15.52 7.80
N GLN A 311 0.81 -14.75 6.80
CA GLN A 311 -0.56 -14.25 6.77
C GLN A 311 -1.54 -15.32 6.25
N ARG A 312 -2.83 -15.14 6.60
CA ARG A 312 -3.91 -16.05 6.23
C ARG A 312 -4.03 -16.20 4.72
N LEU A 313 -3.93 -17.41 4.23
CA LEU A 313 -4.13 -17.78 2.83
C LEU A 313 -5.61 -18.02 2.54
N LEU A 314 -6.14 -17.34 1.53
CA LEU A 314 -7.49 -17.51 1.02
C LEU A 314 -7.45 -18.18 -0.37
N PRO A 315 -8.28 -19.20 -0.60
CA PRO A 315 -8.26 -19.96 -1.85
C PRO A 315 -8.93 -19.21 -3.02
N ASP A 316 -9.81 -18.25 -2.72
CA ASP A 316 -10.66 -17.54 -3.69
C ASP A 316 -10.68 -16.04 -3.38
N THR A 317 -9.89 -15.29 -4.15
CA THR A 317 -9.78 -13.84 -4.03
C THR A 317 -11.08 -13.12 -4.37
N GLU A 318 -11.88 -13.62 -5.33
CA GLU A 318 -13.13 -12.98 -5.72
C GLU A 318 -14.21 -13.12 -4.66
N ALA A 319 -14.34 -14.31 -4.08
CA ALA A 319 -15.28 -14.52 -2.97
C ALA A 319 -14.94 -13.59 -1.79
N PHE A 320 -13.65 -13.41 -1.52
CA PHE A 320 -13.20 -12.45 -0.52
C PHE A 320 -13.55 -11.01 -0.90
N LEU A 321 -13.28 -10.58 -2.15
CA LEU A 321 -13.56 -9.22 -2.60
C LEU A 321 -15.07 -8.90 -2.52
N VAL A 322 -15.93 -9.80 -2.98
CA VAL A 322 -17.37 -9.62 -2.88
C VAL A 322 -17.83 -9.60 -1.42
N GLY A 323 -17.28 -10.48 -0.59
CA GLY A 323 -17.54 -10.46 0.86
C GLY A 323 -17.14 -9.13 1.50
N HIS A 324 -15.98 -8.60 1.14
CA HIS A 324 -15.51 -7.30 1.61
C HIS A 324 -16.43 -6.16 1.14
N LEU A 325 -16.76 -6.11 -0.15
CA LEU A 325 -17.61 -5.07 -0.73
C LEU A 325 -19.05 -5.09 -0.16
N THR A 326 -19.50 -6.22 0.36
CA THR A 326 -20.80 -6.36 1.04
C THR A 326 -20.70 -6.08 2.54
N SER A 327 -19.52 -5.86 3.12
CA SER A 327 -19.29 -5.56 4.53
C SER A 327 -19.27 -4.06 4.82
N LEU A 328 -19.44 -3.67 6.10
CA LEU A 328 -19.37 -2.26 6.52
C LEU A 328 -17.98 -1.66 6.30
N GLY A 329 -16.92 -2.45 6.46
CA GLY A 329 -15.54 -2.01 6.33
C GLY A 329 -15.20 -1.41 4.96
N ALA A 330 -15.86 -1.88 3.89
CA ALA A 330 -15.60 -1.43 2.53
C ALA A 330 -15.82 0.07 2.30
N THR A 331 -16.74 0.70 3.05
CA THR A 331 -17.06 2.13 2.92
C THR A 331 -16.30 3.03 3.90
N GLN A 332 -15.43 2.46 4.72
CA GLN A 332 -14.74 3.15 5.82
C GLN A 332 -13.25 3.31 5.60
N SER A 333 -12.64 2.33 4.94
CA SER A 333 -11.23 2.34 4.57
C SER A 333 -11.01 1.63 3.24
N PRO A 334 -10.00 2.03 2.47
CA PRO A 334 -9.71 1.38 1.20
C PRO A 334 -9.18 -0.04 1.42
N LEU A 335 -9.57 -0.95 0.52
CA LEU A 335 -8.92 -2.25 0.38
C LEU A 335 -7.70 -2.13 -0.55
N VAL A 336 -6.54 -2.62 -0.12
CA VAL A 336 -5.32 -2.56 -0.93
C VAL A 336 -4.96 -3.93 -1.49
N VAL A 337 -4.86 -4.04 -2.82
CA VAL A 337 -4.47 -5.25 -3.54
C VAL A 337 -3.02 -5.14 -3.99
N LEU A 338 -2.16 -5.93 -3.40
CA LEU A 338 -0.72 -5.96 -3.68
C LEU A 338 -0.35 -7.17 -4.54
N GLY A 339 0.70 -7.04 -5.31
CA GLY A 339 1.24 -8.15 -6.10
C GLY A 339 2.40 -7.74 -6.99
N GLU A 340 3.17 -8.72 -7.42
CA GLU A 340 4.29 -8.55 -8.34
C GLU A 340 3.81 -8.06 -9.72
N PRO A 341 4.69 -7.46 -10.54
CA PRO A 341 4.38 -7.15 -11.93
C PRO A 341 3.93 -8.41 -12.68
N GLY A 342 2.84 -8.32 -13.44
CA GLY A 342 2.31 -9.49 -14.16
C GLY A 342 1.46 -10.48 -13.34
N ALA A 343 1.26 -10.22 -12.04
CA ALA A 343 0.41 -11.06 -11.17
C ALA A 343 -1.11 -10.97 -11.48
N GLY A 344 -1.53 -10.10 -12.40
CA GLY A 344 -2.93 -9.99 -12.82
C GLY A 344 -3.78 -9.01 -12.02
N LYS A 345 -3.20 -8.04 -11.30
CA LYS A 345 -3.93 -7.02 -10.51
C LYS A 345 -4.96 -6.24 -11.35
N SER A 346 -4.53 -5.67 -12.46
CA SER A 346 -5.40 -4.91 -13.37
C SER A 346 -6.48 -5.80 -13.99
N THR A 347 -6.11 -7.03 -14.34
CA THR A 347 -7.04 -8.05 -14.86
C THR A 347 -8.09 -8.43 -13.80
N LEU A 348 -7.70 -8.58 -12.55
CA LEU A 348 -8.60 -8.81 -11.43
C LEU A 348 -9.63 -7.69 -11.29
N LEU A 349 -9.19 -6.41 -11.33
CA LEU A 349 -10.11 -5.27 -11.25
C LEU A 349 -11.04 -5.19 -12.46
N GLU A 350 -10.56 -5.53 -13.64
CA GLU A 350 -11.36 -5.55 -14.85
C GLU A 350 -12.45 -6.63 -14.80
N VAL A 351 -12.09 -7.84 -14.38
CA VAL A 351 -13.05 -8.93 -14.16
C VAL A 351 -14.03 -8.60 -13.04
N LEU A 352 -13.54 -8.02 -11.94
CA LEU A 352 -14.40 -7.59 -10.83
C LEU A 352 -15.40 -6.53 -11.29
N ALA A 353 -14.96 -5.50 -12.02
CA ALA A 353 -15.85 -4.48 -12.58
C ALA A 353 -16.92 -5.11 -13.48
N ALA A 354 -16.52 -6.02 -14.37
CA ALA A 354 -17.44 -6.69 -15.29
C ALA A 354 -18.48 -7.55 -14.55
N ARG A 355 -18.10 -8.23 -13.48
CA ARG A 355 -19.00 -9.07 -12.68
C ARG A 355 -19.92 -8.26 -11.76
N LEU A 356 -19.44 -7.14 -11.23
CA LEU A 356 -20.26 -6.21 -10.45
C LEU A 356 -21.27 -5.44 -11.34
N ALA A 357 -20.95 -5.29 -12.63
CA ALA A 357 -21.79 -4.58 -13.58
C ALA A 357 -23.18 -5.22 -13.69
N GLY A 358 -24.23 -4.40 -13.55
CA GLY A 358 -25.62 -4.87 -13.57
C GLY A 358 -26.15 -5.44 -12.26
N SER A 359 -25.36 -5.43 -11.18
CA SER A 359 -25.81 -5.76 -9.82
C SER A 359 -26.15 -4.49 -9.01
N GLU A 360 -26.34 -4.61 -7.72
CA GLU A 360 -26.54 -3.48 -6.78
C GLU A 360 -25.27 -2.63 -6.57
N PHE A 361 -24.23 -2.86 -7.37
CA PHE A 361 -22.97 -2.10 -7.35
C PHE A 361 -22.80 -1.27 -8.61
N LEU A 362 -22.13 -0.13 -8.46
CA LEU A 362 -21.75 0.74 -9.57
C LEU A 362 -20.21 0.77 -9.68
N PRO A 363 -19.60 -0.14 -10.45
CA PRO A 363 -18.15 -0.19 -10.59
C PRO A 363 -17.63 0.96 -11.44
N VAL A 364 -16.68 1.72 -10.89
CA VAL A 364 -15.97 2.81 -11.57
C VAL A 364 -14.48 2.50 -11.54
N ARG A 365 -13.92 2.09 -12.67
CA ARG A 365 -12.49 1.81 -12.81
C ARG A 365 -11.75 3.07 -13.24
N VAL A 366 -10.68 3.42 -12.52
CA VAL A 366 -9.78 4.53 -12.81
C VAL A 366 -8.36 4.00 -12.93
N ALA A 367 -7.75 4.13 -14.09
CA ALA A 367 -6.33 3.86 -14.25
C ALA A 367 -5.54 5.07 -13.74
N LEU A 368 -4.87 4.93 -12.59
CA LEU A 368 -4.18 6.04 -11.93
C LEU A 368 -2.99 6.60 -12.73
N ARG A 369 -2.50 5.85 -13.70
CA ARG A 369 -1.48 6.30 -14.67
C ARG A 369 -2.00 7.37 -15.64
N ASP A 370 -3.32 7.42 -15.86
CA ASP A 370 -3.94 8.28 -16.88
C ASP A 370 -4.50 9.58 -16.29
N VAL A 371 -4.35 9.78 -14.96
CA VAL A 371 -4.83 10.94 -14.24
C VAL A 371 -3.68 11.85 -13.79
N LEU A 372 -4.00 13.11 -13.50
CA LEU A 372 -3.01 14.07 -12.99
C LEU A 372 -2.65 13.70 -11.52
N PRO A 373 -1.37 13.39 -11.23
CA PRO A 373 -0.98 12.93 -9.91
C PRO A 373 -1.24 13.93 -8.79
N GLU A 374 -1.14 15.23 -9.06
CA GLU A 374 -1.29 16.31 -8.08
C GLU A 374 -2.76 16.68 -7.79
N SER A 375 -3.71 16.15 -8.55
CA SER A 375 -5.13 16.46 -8.35
C SER A 375 -5.74 15.70 -7.18
N THR A 376 -6.87 16.21 -6.67
CA THR A 376 -7.63 15.58 -5.59
C THR A 376 -8.21 14.23 -6.04
N VAL A 377 -8.52 13.33 -5.10
CA VAL A 377 -9.12 12.02 -5.39
C VAL A 377 -10.38 12.16 -6.24
N LEU A 378 -11.28 13.08 -5.91
CA LEU A 378 -12.51 13.34 -6.69
C LEU A 378 -12.18 13.76 -8.13
N SER A 379 -11.25 14.68 -8.31
CA SER A 379 -10.84 15.13 -9.64
C SER A 379 -10.19 14.01 -10.47
N GLN A 380 -9.46 13.09 -9.83
CA GLN A 380 -8.90 11.91 -10.50
C GLN A 380 -9.99 10.95 -10.95
N ILE A 381 -11.05 10.78 -10.15
CA ILE A 381 -12.20 9.97 -10.52
C ILE A 381 -12.92 10.58 -11.73
N ASP A 382 -13.17 11.89 -11.74
CA ASP A 382 -13.81 12.59 -12.86
C ASP A 382 -12.96 12.48 -14.14
N GLN A 383 -11.63 12.60 -14.03
CA GLN A 383 -10.71 12.37 -15.16
C GLN A 383 -10.80 10.95 -15.70
N GLY A 384 -10.86 9.95 -14.81
CA GLY A 384 -11.03 8.54 -15.18
C GLY A 384 -12.37 8.28 -15.86
N LEU A 385 -13.47 8.85 -15.35
CA LEU A 385 -14.79 8.75 -15.95
C LEU A 385 -14.81 9.35 -17.37
N ARG A 386 -14.23 10.54 -17.54
CA ARG A 386 -14.11 11.18 -18.86
C ARG A 386 -13.31 10.33 -19.83
N ALA A 387 -12.21 9.72 -19.38
CA ALA A 387 -11.40 8.85 -20.22
C ALA A 387 -12.16 7.60 -20.68
N VAL A 388 -13.03 7.03 -19.82
CA VAL A 388 -13.80 5.81 -20.13
C VAL A 388 -15.06 6.10 -20.92
N LEU A 389 -15.81 7.14 -20.55
CA LEU A 389 -17.12 7.45 -21.18
C LEU A 389 -16.99 8.35 -22.42
N GLY A 390 -15.88 9.09 -22.57
CA GLY A 390 -15.71 10.07 -23.62
C GLY A 390 -16.57 11.33 -23.47
N GLU A 391 -17.30 11.45 -22.38
CA GLU A 391 -18.19 12.55 -22.02
C GLU A 391 -17.79 13.17 -20.67
N ASP A 392 -18.13 14.42 -20.43
CA ASP A 392 -17.84 15.12 -19.17
C ASP A 392 -18.91 14.78 -18.15
N VAL A 393 -18.69 13.70 -17.39
CA VAL A 393 -19.59 13.20 -16.37
C VAL A 393 -18.91 13.32 -15.02
N HIS A 394 -19.56 13.97 -14.06
CA HIS A 394 -19.07 14.09 -12.69
C HIS A 394 -19.49 12.88 -11.85
N PHE A 395 -18.58 12.44 -10.98
CA PHE A 395 -18.81 11.27 -10.11
C PHE A 395 -20.07 11.41 -9.26
N GLU A 396 -20.33 12.60 -8.72
CA GLU A 396 -21.48 12.82 -7.86
C GLU A 396 -22.81 12.68 -8.62
N GLU A 397 -22.86 13.16 -9.85
CA GLU A 397 -24.02 13.02 -10.75
C GLU A 397 -24.25 11.54 -11.12
N LEU A 398 -23.15 10.80 -11.37
CA LEU A 398 -23.21 9.37 -11.67
C LEU A 398 -23.75 8.56 -10.49
N VAL A 399 -23.34 8.90 -9.26
CA VAL A 399 -23.82 8.25 -8.04
C VAL A 399 -25.32 8.49 -7.82
N ASP A 400 -25.76 9.74 -8.00
CA ASP A 400 -27.19 10.09 -7.85
C ASP A 400 -28.05 9.38 -8.93
N ALA A 401 -27.53 9.27 -10.15
CA ALA A 401 -28.17 8.53 -11.24
C ALA A 401 -28.18 6.99 -11.00
N GLY A 402 -27.32 6.49 -10.14
CA GLY A 402 -27.16 5.07 -9.80
C GLY A 402 -28.29 4.45 -8.94
N GLN A 403 -29.31 5.23 -8.55
CA GLN A 403 -30.53 4.78 -7.86
C GLN A 403 -30.26 3.89 -6.63
N GLY A 404 -29.30 4.24 -5.79
CA GLY A 404 -28.98 3.53 -4.55
C GLY A 404 -28.01 2.34 -4.72
N ALA A 405 -27.44 2.15 -5.90
CA ALA A 405 -26.31 1.25 -6.08
C ALA A 405 -25.09 1.76 -5.29
N LEU A 406 -24.32 0.85 -4.71
CA LEU A 406 -23.09 1.22 -4.02
C LEU A 406 -21.98 1.49 -5.05
N PRO A 407 -21.44 2.72 -5.12
CA PRO A 407 -20.27 3.00 -5.95
C PRO A 407 -19.07 2.20 -5.46
N VAL A 408 -18.38 1.54 -6.39
CA VAL A 408 -17.14 0.80 -6.14
C VAL A 408 -16.05 1.40 -7.01
N LEU A 409 -15.17 2.19 -6.39
CA LEU A 409 -14.02 2.76 -7.05
C LEU A 409 -12.90 1.73 -7.12
N LEU A 410 -12.46 1.42 -8.33
CA LEU A 410 -11.40 0.47 -8.64
C LEU A 410 -10.19 1.27 -9.16
N LEU A 411 -9.31 1.69 -8.23
CA LEU A 411 -8.15 2.53 -8.51
C LEU A 411 -6.96 1.66 -8.87
N ASP A 412 -6.60 1.63 -10.15
CA ASP A 412 -5.60 0.72 -10.68
C ASP A 412 -4.24 1.41 -10.86
N GLY A 413 -3.18 0.87 -10.20
CA GLY A 413 -1.82 1.32 -10.43
C GLY A 413 -1.34 2.44 -9.50
N PHE A 414 -1.57 2.33 -8.21
CA PHE A 414 -1.09 3.29 -7.20
C PHE A 414 0.44 3.47 -7.20
N ASP A 415 1.20 2.42 -7.49
CA ASP A 415 2.65 2.49 -7.67
C ASP A 415 3.06 3.39 -8.86
N GLU A 416 2.26 3.42 -9.92
CA GLU A 416 2.48 4.28 -11.08
C GLU A 416 2.20 5.75 -10.74
N LEU A 417 1.17 6.01 -9.93
CA LEU A 417 0.85 7.34 -9.41
C LEU A 417 2.00 7.90 -8.55
N ILE A 418 2.51 7.12 -7.58
CA ILE A 418 3.64 7.55 -6.73
C ILE A 418 4.88 7.83 -7.56
N GLN A 419 5.19 6.99 -8.55
CA GLN A 419 6.33 7.17 -9.43
C GLN A 419 6.24 8.45 -10.27
N SER A 420 5.03 8.82 -10.71
CA SER A 420 4.80 10.03 -11.52
C SER A 420 4.75 11.31 -10.68
N ALA A 421 4.22 11.25 -9.45
CA ALA A 421 4.08 12.40 -8.55
C ALA A 421 5.38 12.77 -7.80
N GLY A 422 6.41 11.90 -7.83
CA GLY A 422 7.58 12.06 -6.96
C GLY A 422 7.22 11.87 -5.49
N ALA A 423 7.94 12.54 -4.59
CA ALA A 423 7.84 12.32 -3.14
C ALA A 423 6.53 12.80 -2.46
N GLY A 424 5.57 13.32 -3.20
CA GLY A 424 4.43 14.06 -2.63
C GLY A 424 3.19 13.23 -2.26
N ARG A 425 3.14 11.90 -2.53
CA ARG A 425 1.88 11.12 -2.44
C ARG A 425 1.93 9.90 -1.52
N TYR A 426 2.78 9.92 -0.49
CA TYR A 426 2.82 8.83 0.50
C TYR A 426 1.58 8.75 1.38
N ASP A 427 0.79 9.82 1.46
CA ASP A 427 -0.47 10.00 2.19
C ASP A 427 -1.72 9.68 1.32
N TYR A 428 -1.56 9.16 0.12
CA TYR A 428 -2.67 8.96 -0.81
C TYR A 428 -3.77 8.04 -0.26
N LEU A 429 -3.40 6.99 0.48
CA LEU A 429 -4.38 6.12 1.13
C LEU A 429 -5.14 6.84 2.25
N GLU A 430 -4.50 7.75 2.96
CA GLU A 430 -5.14 8.63 3.94
C GLU A 430 -6.14 9.57 3.25
N GLN A 431 -5.75 10.16 2.10
CA GLN A 431 -6.65 11.02 1.30
C GLN A 431 -7.87 10.24 0.77
N ILE A 432 -7.70 8.97 0.37
CA ILE A 432 -8.82 8.10 -0.03
C ILE A 432 -9.74 7.84 1.16
N GLN A 433 -9.19 7.52 2.34
CA GLN A 433 -10.01 7.29 3.53
C GLN A 433 -10.78 8.56 3.96
N GLU A 434 -10.15 9.74 3.87
CA GLU A 434 -10.82 11.01 4.11
C GLU A 434 -11.92 11.30 3.09
N PHE A 435 -11.68 10.95 1.82
CA PHE A 435 -12.69 11.04 0.77
C PHE A 435 -13.89 10.12 1.09
N GLN A 436 -13.66 8.85 1.46
CA GLN A 436 -14.72 7.93 1.86
C GLN A 436 -15.50 8.46 3.07
N ALA A 437 -14.80 8.96 4.10
CA ALA A 437 -15.44 9.53 5.28
C ALA A 437 -16.28 10.78 4.95
N ARG A 438 -15.86 11.59 3.99
CA ARG A 438 -16.64 12.76 3.50
C ARG A 438 -17.90 12.32 2.77
N GLN A 439 -17.77 11.37 1.83
CA GLN A 439 -18.90 10.85 1.07
C GLN A 439 -19.91 10.15 1.97
N TYR A 440 -19.44 9.41 2.98
CA TYR A 440 -20.31 8.79 3.98
C TYR A 440 -21.15 9.84 4.75
N ARG A 441 -20.54 10.95 5.18
CA ARG A 441 -21.22 12.03 5.92
C ARG A 441 -22.31 12.72 5.11
N VAL A 442 -22.18 12.78 3.80
CA VAL A 442 -23.20 13.37 2.90
C VAL A 442 -24.20 12.31 2.38
N GLY A 443 -24.21 11.09 2.94
CA GLY A 443 -25.14 10.04 2.58
C GLY A 443 -24.82 9.30 1.28
N ARG A 444 -23.62 9.45 0.74
CA ARG A 444 -23.11 8.79 -0.48
C ARG A 444 -21.97 7.82 -0.14
N PRO A 445 -22.20 6.71 0.59
CA PRO A 445 -21.14 5.77 0.92
C PRO A 445 -20.48 5.21 -0.34
N VAL A 446 -19.15 5.06 -0.31
CA VAL A 446 -18.34 4.60 -1.45
C VAL A 446 -17.36 3.53 -1.00
N ALA A 447 -17.32 2.39 -1.68
CA ALA A 447 -16.28 1.38 -1.48
C ALA A 447 -15.08 1.67 -2.40
N VAL A 448 -13.86 1.45 -1.89
CA VAL A 448 -12.64 1.71 -2.68
C VAL A 448 -11.71 0.51 -2.62
N VAL A 449 -11.22 0.09 -3.79
CA VAL A 449 -10.18 -0.93 -3.96
C VAL A 449 -9.02 -0.30 -4.73
N VAL A 450 -7.81 -0.40 -4.18
CA VAL A 450 -6.59 0.18 -4.77
C VAL A 450 -5.60 -0.93 -5.10
N THR A 451 -5.03 -0.94 -6.31
CA THR A 451 -3.97 -1.90 -6.65
C THR A 451 -2.60 -1.24 -6.63
N GLY A 452 -1.57 -1.98 -6.22
CA GLY A 452 -0.19 -1.53 -6.23
C GLY A 452 0.83 -2.68 -6.19
N ARG A 453 2.11 -2.34 -6.37
CA ARG A 453 3.20 -3.31 -6.24
C ARG A 453 3.56 -3.52 -4.76
N THR A 454 3.92 -4.74 -4.39
CA THR A 454 4.32 -5.11 -3.03
C THR A 454 5.47 -4.24 -2.50
N VAL A 455 6.43 -3.90 -3.34
CA VAL A 455 7.60 -3.07 -2.98
C VAL A 455 7.20 -1.65 -2.54
N VAL A 456 6.16 -1.08 -3.14
CA VAL A 456 5.67 0.28 -2.81
C VAL A 456 4.99 0.32 -1.44
N ALA A 457 4.43 -0.81 -1.01
CA ALA A 457 3.76 -0.91 0.29
C ALA A 457 4.69 -0.60 1.49
N GLY A 458 6.00 -0.81 1.36
CA GLY A 458 6.99 -0.42 2.38
C GLY A 458 7.29 1.10 2.44
N GLN A 459 6.76 1.88 1.51
CA GLN A 459 7.05 3.30 1.37
C GLN A 459 5.87 4.21 1.73
N VAL A 460 4.69 3.63 1.93
CA VAL A 460 3.42 4.33 2.11
C VAL A 460 2.93 4.19 3.53
N GLY A 461 2.32 5.24 4.07
CA GLY A 461 1.56 5.18 5.31
C GLY A 461 0.23 4.46 5.07
N PHE A 462 -0.06 3.44 5.89
CA PHE A 462 -1.36 2.79 5.88
C PHE A 462 -2.21 3.38 7.02
N PRO A 463 -3.36 3.97 6.71
CA PRO A 463 -4.28 4.43 7.75
C PRO A 463 -4.87 3.26 8.54
N GLU A 464 -5.43 3.55 9.71
CA GLU A 464 -6.04 2.55 10.60
C GLU A 464 -7.23 1.84 9.92
N GLY A 465 -7.30 0.52 10.08
CA GLY A 465 -8.38 -0.30 9.54
C GLY A 465 -8.25 -0.66 8.06
N VAL A 466 -7.12 -0.37 7.43
CA VAL A 466 -6.85 -0.81 6.06
C VAL A 466 -6.62 -2.31 6.03
N VAL A 467 -7.37 -2.98 5.17
CA VAL A 467 -7.13 -4.38 4.83
C VAL A 467 -6.29 -4.44 3.56
N ALA A 468 -5.22 -5.21 3.60
CA ALA A 468 -4.41 -5.50 2.42
C ALA A 468 -4.49 -6.96 2.04
N LEU A 469 -4.48 -7.23 0.77
CA LEU A 469 -4.31 -8.58 0.24
C LEU A 469 -3.15 -8.63 -0.73
N GLN A 470 -2.41 -9.73 -0.71
CA GLN A 470 -1.35 -10.02 -1.67
C GLN A 470 -1.80 -11.16 -2.58
N LEU A 471 -1.77 -10.92 -3.89
CA LEU A 471 -2.01 -11.97 -4.88
C LEU A 471 -0.86 -12.98 -4.84
N CYS A 472 -1.21 -14.26 -4.70
CA CYS A 472 -0.24 -15.35 -4.74
C CYS A 472 0.06 -15.77 -6.18
N PRO A 473 1.28 -16.25 -6.45
CA PRO A 473 1.58 -16.93 -7.69
C PRO A 473 0.61 -18.10 -7.96
N PHE A 474 0.43 -18.47 -9.22
CA PHE A 474 -0.34 -19.64 -9.58
C PHE A 474 0.30 -20.91 -9.00
N ASP A 475 -0.52 -21.75 -8.42
CA ASP A 475 -0.12 -23.11 -8.10
C ASP A 475 -0.20 -24.02 -9.34
N GLU A 476 0.29 -25.22 -9.20
CA GLU A 476 0.32 -26.24 -10.25
C GLU A 476 -1.06 -26.48 -10.86
N ASP A 477 -2.13 -26.55 -10.04
CA ASP A 477 -3.49 -26.76 -10.50
C ASP A 477 -4.02 -25.58 -11.36
N ARG A 478 -3.64 -24.34 -11.00
CA ARG A 478 -4.01 -23.16 -11.77
C ARG A 478 -3.25 -23.08 -13.08
N VAL A 479 -1.96 -23.41 -13.07
CA VAL A 479 -1.15 -23.52 -14.30
C VAL A 479 -1.75 -24.56 -15.24
N ARG A 480 -2.06 -25.77 -14.76
CA ARG A 480 -2.68 -26.81 -15.58
C ARG A 480 -4.05 -26.40 -16.15
N ARG A 481 -4.88 -25.78 -15.32
CA ARG A 481 -6.20 -25.31 -15.78
C ARG A 481 -6.07 -24.22 -16.83
N TRP A 482 -5.15 -23.28 -16.66
CA TRP A 482 -4.94 -22.22 -17.64
C TRP A 482 -4.42 -22.78 -18.97
N LEU A 483 -3.45 -23.70 -18.92
CA LEU A 483 -2.92 -24.36 -20.12
C LEU A 483 -3.99 -25.23 -20.83
N ALA A 484 -4.92 -25.82 -20.09
CA ALA A 484 -6.05 -26.51 -20.71
C ALA A 484 -6.98 -25.57 -21.50
N ILE A 485 -7.22 -24.35 -21.00
CA ILE A 485 -7.96 -23.32 -21.72
C ILE A 485 -7.20 -22.88 -22.96
N TRP A 486 -5.89 -22.65 -22.82
CA TRP A 486 -5.01 -22.33 -23.94
C TRP A 486 -5.00 -23.42 -25.00
N ASP A 487 -4.90 -24.69 -24.61
CA ASP A 487 -4.96 -25.84 -25.48
C ASP A 487 -6.32 -25.91 -26.26
N GLN A 488 -7.42 -25.74 -25.55
CA GLN A 488 -8.73 -25.72 -26.15
C GLN A 488 -8.86 -24.64 -27.24
N ALA A 489 -8.33 -23.44 -26.99
CA ALA A 489 -8.37 -22.33 -27.95
C ALA A 489 -7.44 -22.53 -29.15
N ASN A 490 -6.30 -23.21 -28.96
CA ASN A 490 -5.19 -23.21 -29.92
C ASN A 490 -4.88 -24.59 -30.54
N ARG A 491 -5.47 -25.70 -30.09
CA ARG A 491 -5.20 -27.05 -30.62
C ARG A 491 -5.39 -27.11 -32.13
N ALA A 492 -6.51 -26.61 -32.66
CA ALA A 492 -6.80 -26.63 -34.09
C ALA A 492 -5.90 -25.69 -34.91
N PRO A 493 -5.61 -24.46 -34.52
CA PRO A 493 -4.61 -23.61 -35.16
C PRO A 493 -3.21 -24.21 -35.21
N LEU A 494 -2.75 -24.81 -34.10
CA LEU A 494 -1.40 -25.39 -33.98
C LEU A 494 -1.27 -26.69 -34.77
N ALA A 495 -2.28 -27.57 -34.73
CA ALA A 495 -2.30 -28.80 -35.50
C ALA A 495 -2.18 -28.57 -37.02
N ARG A 496 -2.73 -27.45 -37.55
CA ARG A 496 -2.57 -27.06 -38.96
C ARG A 496 -1.12 -26.75 -39.34
N ARG A 497 -0.24 -26.58 -38.35
CA ARG A 497 1.19 -26.27 -38.49
C ARG A 497 2.09 -27.38 -38.00
N ASP A 498 1.51 -28.57 -37.80
CA ASP A 498 2.23 -29.73 -37.25
C ASP A 498 2.85 -29.44 -35.90
N ARG A 499 2.09 -28.72 -35.02
CA ARG A 499 2.50 -28.35 -33.67
C ARG A 499 1.47 -28.78 -32.64
N GLU A 500 1.94 -29.03 -31.43
CA GLU A 500 1.11 -29.29 -30.27
C GLU A 500 1.21 -28.13 -29.28
N PRO A 501 0.13 -27.84 -28.53
CA PRO A 501 0.18 -26.86 -27.44
C PRO A 501 1.22 -27.22 -26.36
N LEU A 502 1.70 -26.23 -25.64
CA LEU A 502 2.70 -26.37 -24.57
C LEU A 502 2.21 -27.34 -23.50
N PRO A 503 2.92 -28.48 -23.26
CA PRO A 503 2.56 -29.42 -22.21
C PRO A 503 2.71 -28.78 -20.84
N ALA A 504 1.80 -29.11 -19.91
CA ALA A 504 1.87 -28.58 -18.55
C ALA A 504 3.14 -29.01 -17.81
N GLY A 505 3.69 -30.20 -18.11
CA GLY A 505 4.96 -30.66 -17.51
C GLY A 505 6.13 -29.77 -17.88
N ASP A 506 6.23 -29.38 -19.16
CA ASP A 506 7.32 -28.53 -19.66
C ASP A 506 7.21 -27.09 -19.12
N ALA A 507 5.99 -26.57 -19.01
CA ALA A 507 5.77 -25.28 -18.37
C ALA A 507 6.15 -25.30 -16.88
N LEU A 508 5.75 -26.34 -16.13
CA LEU A 508 6.02 -26.49 -14.72
C LEU A 508 7.51 -26.79 -14.41
N ALA A 509 8.28 -27.21 -15.39
CA ALA A 509 9.73 -27.28 -15.29
C ALA A 509 10.39 -25.89 -15.19
N LEU A 510 9.65 -24.83 -15.54
CA LEU A 510 10.06 -23.43 -15.44
C LEU A 510 9.16 -22.66 -14.44
N PRO A 511 9.21 -22.97 -13.14
CA PRO A 511 8.24 -22.46 -12.16
C PRO A 511 8.28 -20.94 -12.01
N GLU A 512 9.43 -20.31 -12.20
CA GLU A 512 9.58 -18.85 -12.14
C GLU A 512 8.78 -18.12 -13.23
N LEU A 513 8.59 -18.77 -14.39
CA LEU A 513 7.79 -18.25 -15.50
C LEU A 513 6.34 -18.71 -15.40
N ALA A 514 6.11 -20.00 -15.15
CA ALA A 514 4.78 -20.58 -15.20
C ALA A 514 3.84 -20.12 -14.09
N THR A 515 4.36 -19.77 -12.91
CA THR A 515 3.54 -19.35 -11.78
C THR A 515 3.03 -17.91 -11.86
N GLN A 516 3.59 -17.10 -12.78
CA GLN A 516 3.09 -15.74 -13.02
C GLN A 516 2.17 -15.73 -14.25
N PRO A 517 0.91 -15.25 -14.14
CA PRO A 517 -0.07 -15.30 -15.21
C PRO A 517 0.40 -14.71 -16.55
N LEU A 518 1.03 -13.53 -16.51
CA LEU A 518 1.55 -12.90 -17.71
C LEU A 518 2.70 -13.70 -18.35
N LEU A 519 3.63 -14.18 -17.54
CA LEU A 519 4.78 -14.94 -18.03
C LEU A 519 4.34 -16.30 -18.57
N LEU A 520 3.34 -16.94 -17.96
CA LEU A 520 2.72 -18.17 -18.48
C LEU A 520 2.08 -17.95 -19.85
N LEU A 521 1.34 -16.85 -20.03
CA LEU A 521 0.79 -16.46 -21.33
C LEU A 521 1.91 -16.25 -22.37
N LEU A 522 2.97 -15.53 -22.01
CA LEU A 522 4.10 -15.28 -22.90
C LEU A 522 4.86 -16.57 -23.23
N LEU A 523 5.01 -17.47 -22.26
CA LEU A 523 5.65 -18.76 -22.45
C LEU A 523 4.84 -19.64 -23.45
N ALA A 524 3.53 -19.72 -23.27
CA ALA A 524 2.64 -20.44 -24.18
C ALA A 524 2.61 -19.82 -25.58
N LEU A 525 2.68 -18.49 -25.67
CA LEU A 525 2.75 -17.79 -26.95
C LEU A 525 4.11 -18.02 -27.64
N HIS A 526 5.21 -18.02 -26.88
CA HIS A 526 6.55 -18.32 -27.39
C HIS A 526 6.62 -19.73 -27.96
N ASP A 527 6.12 -20.74 -27.24
CA ASP A 527 6.06 -22.13 -27.72
C ASP A 527 5.20 -22.24 -28.98
N ALA A 528 4.02 -21.61 -28.98
CA ALA A 528 3.11 -21.58 -30.13
C ALA A 528 3.73 -20.96 -31.40
N THR A 529 4.64 -20.01 -31.23
CA THR A 529 5.32 -19.30 -32.34
C THR A 529 6.63 -19.94 -32.80
N GLY A 530 7.04 -21.05 -32.23
CA GLY A 530 8.17 -21.83 -32.65
C GLY A 530 9.43 -21.72 -31.82
N GLY A 531 9.30 -21.10 -30.66
CA GLY A 531 10.37 -21.08 -29.68
C GLY A 531 10.55 -22.46 -29.04
N ALA A 532 11.80 -22.85 -28.87
CA ALA A 532 12.15 -24.16 -28.31
C ALA A 532 12.06 -24.13 -26.77
N VAL A 533 10.85 -24.16 -26.21
CA VAL A 533 10.67 -24.34 -24.74
C VAL A 533 11.07 -25.76 -24.34
N ARG A 534 10.81 -26.71 -25.21
CA ARG A 534 11.01 -28.16 -24.97
C ARG A 534 12.47 -28.61 -25.00
N ASP A 535 13.33 -27.88 -25.72
CA ASP A 535 14.77 -28.20 -25.87
C ASP A 535 15.69 -27.32 -25.02
N ALA A 536 15.19 -26.20 -24.50
CA ALA A 536 15.97 -25.25 -23.72
C ALA A 536 15.83 -25.53 -22.22
N GLY A 537 16.75 -26.28 -21.66
CA GLY A 537 16.73 -26.70 -20.26
C GLY A 537 16.60 -25.59 -19.19
N ARG A 538 16.75 -24.33 -19.54
CA ARG A 538 16.43 -23.14 -18.71
C ARG A 538 16.31 -21.88 -19.60
N ILE A 539 15.13 -21.40 -19.83
CA ILE A 539 14.92 -20.06 -20.39
C ILE A 539 14.68 -19.07 -19.27
N GLY A 540 15.47 -17.98 -19.23
CA GLY A 540 15.27 -16.89 -18.28
C GLY A 540 14.13 -15.94 -18.70
N ARG A 541 13.69 -15.08 -17.77
CA ARG A 541 12.65 -14.08 -18.05
C ARG A 541 13.07 -13.12 -19.18
N ALA A 542 14.29 -12.58 -19.12
CA ALA A 542 14.82 -11.66 -20.14
C ALA A 542 14.89 -12.33 -21.51
N GLN A 543 15.37 -13.59 -21.58
CA GLN A 543 15.41 -14.37 -22.83
C GLN A 543 14.03 -14.61 -23.43
N LEU A 544 13.02 -14.89 -22.58
CA LEU A 544 11.64 -15.03 -23.03
C LEU A 544 11.12 -13.74 -23.70
N TYR A 545 11.33 -12.59 -23.04
CA TYR A 545 10.96 -11.31 -23.62
C TYR A 545 11.74 -10.99 -24.90
N GLU A 546 13.05 -11.23 -24.92
CA GLU A 546 13.88 -10.98 -26.09
C GLU A 546 13.44 -11.84 -27.28
N SER A 547 13.26 -13.14 -27.09
CA SER A 547 12.87 -14.04 -28.15
C SER A 547 11.50 -13.68 -28.72
N LEU A 548 10.52 -13.33 -27.87
CA LEU A 548 9.20 -12.89 -28.32
C LEU A 548 9.27 -11.58 -29.10
N VAL A 549 9.89 -10.55 -28.51
CA VAL A 549 9.94 -9.23 -29.17
C VAL A 549 10.72 -9.32 -30.49
N ARG A 550 11.82 -10.05 -30.51
CA ARG A 550 12.64 -10.28 -31.71
C ARG A 550 11.85 -11.01 -32.79
N GLU A 551 11.08 -12.03 -32.43
CA GLU A 551 10.26 -12.79 -33.37
C GLU A 551 9.16 -11.90 -33.98
N PHE A 552 8.49 -11.08 -33.18
CA PHE A 552 7.50 -10.14 -33.69
C PHE A 552 8.09 -9.09 -34.62
N VAL A 553 9.24 -8.51 -34.26
CA VAL A 553 9.95 -7.55 -35.12
C VAL A 553 10.43 -8.23 -36.41
N ARG A 554 10.95 -9.46 -36.33
CA ARG A 554 11.38 -10.24 -37.50
C ARG A 554 10.22 -10.43 -38.51
N ARG A 555 9.05 -10.75 -38.03
CA ARG A 555 7.85 -10.92 -38.86
C ARG A 555 7.43 -9.63 -39.56
N GLU A 556 7.44 -8.53 -38.84
CA GLU A 556 7.13 -7.24 -39.45
C GLU A 556 8.16 -6.84 -40.51
N VAL A 557 9.42 -7.06 -40.24
CA VAL A 557 10.53 -6.82 -41.19
C VAL A 557 10.37 -7.70 -42.44
N THR A 558 10.04 -9.00 -42.27
CA THR A 558 9.87 -9.94 -43.43
C THR A 558 8.61 -9.71 -44.25
N ARG A 559 7.63 -8.97 -43.77
CA ARG A 559 6.46 -8.53 -44.54
C ARG A 559 6.77 -7.41 -45.52
N ASP A 560 7.89 -6.69 -45.31
CA ASP A 560 8.33 -5.67 -46.23
C ASP A 560 8.96 -6.34 -47.47
N ALA A 561 8.50 -5.95 -48.66
CA ALA A 561 8.99 -6.51 -49.92
C ALA A 561 10.53 -6.36 -50.08
N SER A 562 11.11 -5.36 -49.45
CA SER A 562 12.56 -5.12 -49.45
C SER A 562 13.37 -6.12 -48.64
N ALA A 563 12.74 -6.86 -47.74
CA ALA A 563 13.37 -7.87 -46.88
C ALA A 563 13.24 -9.30 -47.41
N VAL A 564 12.37 -9.52 -48.42
CA VAL A 564 12.16 -10.84 -48.99
C VAL A 564 13.44 -11.34 -49.72
N GLY A 565 13.90 -12.53 -49.34
CA GLY A 565 15.08 -13.13 -49.94
C GLY A 565 16.44 -12.63 -49.46
N LEU A 566 16.46 -11.80 -48.41
CA LEU A 566 17.72 -11.36 -47.79
C LEU A 566 18.46 -12.52 -47.09
N PRO A 567 19.80 -12.58 -47.19
CA PRO A 567 20.61 -13.54 -46.44
C PRO A 567 20.36 -13.40 -44.91
N PRO A 568 20.42 -14.51 -44.14
CA PRO A 568 20.16 -14.47 -42.67
C PRO A 568 20.93 -13.41 -41.86
N PRO A 569 22.23 -13.12 -42.17
CA PRO A 569 22.93 -12.07 -41.45
C PRO A 569 22.36 -10.66 -41.68
N ARG A 570 21.95 -10.36 -42.92
CA ARG A 570 21.35 -9.06 -43.27
C ARG A 570 19.94 -8.91 -42.66
N LEU A 571 19.17 -9.98 -42.64
CA LEU A 571 17.88 -9.99 -42.00
C LEU A 571 18.03 -9.74 -40.48
N ARG A 572 18.97 -10.41 -39.82
CA ARG A 572 19.30 -10.16 -38.40
C ARG A 572 19.66 -8.70 -38.14
N ALA A 573 20.55 -8.12 -38.95
CA ALA A 573 20.93 -6.70 -38.81
C ALA A 573 19.74 -5.74 -38.98
N LEU A 574 18.76 -6.07 -39.84
CA LEU A 574 17.54 -5.27 -39.96
C LEU A 574 16.66 -5.40 -38.72
N VAL A 575 16.50 -6.61 -38.20
CA VAL A 575 15.75 -6.87 -36.97
C VAL A 575 16.38 -6.12 -35.78
N ASP A 576 17.68 -6.20 -35.61
CA ASP A 576 18.39 -5.49 -34.56
C ASP A 576 18.22 -3.96 -34.67
N ARG A 577 18.27 -3.43 -35.89
CA ARG A 577 18.02 -1.99 -36.13
C ARG A 577 16.62 -1.56 -35.72
N GLU A 578 15.60 -2.36 -36.05
CA GLU A 578 14.23 -2.07 -35.63
C GLU A 578 14.02 -2.24 -34.14
N LEU A 579 14.70 -3.21 -33.49
CA LEU A 579 14.71 -3.35 -32.04
C LEU A 579 15.32 -2.13 -31.33
N VAL A 580 16.44 -1.60 -31.85
CA VAL A 580 17.06 -0.37 -31.33
C VAL A 580 16.09 0.82 -31.42
N ARG A 581 15.37 0.96 -32.54
CA ARG A 581 14.36 2.00 -32.72
C ARG A 581 13.18 1.83 -31.76
N LEU A 582 12.71 0.60 -31.59
CA LEU A 582 11.65 0.27 -30.63
C LEU A 582 12.07 0.52 -29.19
N GLY A 583 13.33 0.20 -28.84
CA GLY A 583 13.94 0.54 -27.56
C GLY A 583 14.00 2.06 -27.32
N ALA A 584 14.27 2.84 -28.36
CA ALA A 584 14.27 4.30 -28.28
C ALA A 584 12.86 4.87 -28.03
N VAL A 585 11.81 4.27 -28.62
CA VAL A 585 10.40 4.61 -28.30
C VAL A 585 10.12 4.34 -26.82
N ALA A 586 10.51 3.16 -26.31
CA ALA A 586 10.33 2.80 -24.91
C ALA A 586 11.11 3.75 -23.98
N LEU A 587 12.35 4.09 -24.34
CA LEU A 587 13.18 5.05 -23.61
C LEU A 587 12.54 6.44 -23.54
N SER A 588 11.97 6.92 -24.64
CA SER A 588 11.28 8.21 -24.70
C SER A 588 10.10 8.28 -23.76
N MET A 589 9.35 7.18 -23.62
CA MET A 589 8.25 7.04 -22.65
C MET A 589 8.78 6.98 -21.21
N PHE A 590 9.81 6.18 -20.98
CA PHE A 590 10.45 6.02 -19.67
C PHE A 590 10.97 7.35 -19.12
N VAL A 591 11.73 8.09 -19.93
CA VAL A 591 12.34 9.38 -19.53
C VAL A 591 11.27 10.44 -19.20
N ARG A 592 10.14 10.43 -19.91
CA ARG A 592 9.01 11.33 -19.64
C ARG A 592 8.16 10.89 -18.43
N GLY A 593 8.34 9.65 -17.95
CA GLY A 593 7.51 9.07 -16.89
C GLY A 593 6.04 8.91 -17.30
N ARG A 594 5.75 8.81 -18.60
CA ARG A 594 4.39 8.71 -19.12
C ARG A 594 4.20 7.44 -19.92
N PRO A 595 3.13 6.67 -19.65
CA PRO A 595 2.83 5.45 -20.40
C PRO A 595 2.36 5.72 -21.83
N VAL A 596 1.79 6.91 -22.08
CA VAL A 596 1.34 7.37 -23.41
C VAL A 596 2.14 8.60 -23.82
N VAL A 597 2.72 8.56 -25.01
CA VAL A 597 3.46 9.68 -25.59
C VAL A 597 2.96 9.95 -27.00
N ALA A 598 2.75 11.24 -27.31
CA ALA A 598 2.29 11.68 -28.61
C ALA A 598 3.26 11.30 -29.74
N ALA A 599 2.72 10.94 -30.88
CA ALA A 599 3.52 10.42 -32.00
C ALA A 599 4.53 11.43 -32.55
N ASP A 600 4.20 12.72 -32.57
CA ASP A 600 5.08 13.81 -33.00
C ASP A 600 6.30 13.98 -32.07
N ALA A 601 6.12 13.83 -30.76
CA ALA A 601 7.20 13.86 -29.79
C ALA A 601 8.14 12.66 -29.94
N LEU A 602 7.60 11.47 -30.18
CA LEU A 602 8.39 10.27 -30.48
C LEU A 602 9.13 10.40 -31.81
N ASP A 603 8.51 10.98 -32.85
CA ASP A 603 9.12 11.24 -34.14
C ASP A 603 10.32 12.18 -34.01
N ALA A 604 10.21 13.22 -33.19
CA ALA A 604 11.31 14.14 -32.93
C ALA A 604 12.50 13.45 -32.24
N ASP A 605 12.22 12.61 -31.21
CA ASP A 605 13.23 11.86 -30.49
C ASP A 605 13.94 10.84 -31.40
N LEU A 606 13.18 10.09 -32.23
CA LEU A 606 13.74 9.13 -33.18
C LEU A 606 14.58 9.83 -34.27
N ALA A 607 14.13 10.98 -34.76
CA ALA A 607 14.89 11.75 -35.72
C ALA A 607 16.22 12.27 -35.15
N ALA A 608 16.24 12.64 -33.87
CA ALA A 608 17.45 13.08 -33.19
C ALA A 608 18.49 11.96 -32.98
N LEU A 609 18.06 10.70 -32.80
CA LEU A 609 18.95 9.55 -32.63
C LEU A 609 19.36 8.89 -33.95
N PHE A 610 18.45 8.81 -34.93
CA PHE A 610 18.62 7.98 -36.12
C PHE A 610 18.57 8.76 -37.43
N GLY A 611 18.40 10.07 -37.36
CA GLY A 611 18.25 10.94 -38.50
C GLY A 611 16.81 11.11 -39.02
N PRO A 612 16.58 12.08 -39.90
CA PRO A 612 15.27 12.42 -40.41
C PRO A 612 14.65 11.27 -41.21
N GLY A 613 13.33 11.07 -41.07
CA GLY A 613 12.56 10.06 -41.79
C GLY A 613 12.24 8.78 -41.01
N VAL A 614 12.76 8.61 -39.80
CA VAL A 614 12.30 7.55 -38.89
C VAL A 614 11.03 8.04 -38.18
N ARG A 615 9.92 7.31 -38.33
CA ARG A 615 8.62 7.62 -37.75
C ARG A 615 8.21 6.58 -36.74
N ALA A 616 7.73 7.03 -35.58
CA ALA A 616 7.28 6.16 -34.49
C ALA A 616 6.15 5.22 -34.97
N GLU A 617 5.20 5.72 -35.74
CA GLU A 617 4.12 4.90 -36.31
C GLU A 617 4.65 3.71 -37.11
N ARG A 618 5.72 3.86 -37.87
CA ARG A 618 6.35 2.75 -38.63
C ARG A 618 6.98 1.72 -37.70
N VAL A 619 7.68 2.18 -36.66
CA VAL A 619 8.40 1.34 -35.68
C VAL A 619 7.43 0.47 -34.89
N VAL A 620 6.30 1.04 -34.46
CA VAL A 620 5.31 0.35 -33.60
C VAL A 620 4.19 -0.33 -34.38
N ARG A 621 4.13 -0.14 -35.71
CA ARG A 621 3.05 -0.64 -36.56
C ARG A 621 2.97 -2.15 -36.46
N ARG A 622 1.76 -2.68 -36.16
CA ARG A 622 1.42 -4.09 -36.10
C ARG A 622 2.09 -4.91 -34.98
N LEU A 623 2.79 -4.29 -34.04
CA LEU A 623 3.25 -5.00 -32.85
C LEU A 623 2.07 -5.25 -31.90
N PHE A 624 1.78 -6.52 -31.57
CA PHE A 624 0.61 -6.87 -30.78
C PHE A 624 0.64 -6.30 -29.36
N PHE A 625 1.84 -6.08 -28.82
CA PHE A 625 2.07 -5.53 -27.49
C PHE A 625 2.14 -3.98 -27.47
N VAL A 626 1.82 -3.31 -28.56
CA VAL A 626 1.75 -1.85 -28.68
C VAL A 626 0.37 -1.42 -29.14
N ARG A 627 -0.22 -0.45 -28.48
CA ARG A 627 -1.50 0.15 -28.82
C ARG A 627 -1.29 1.57 -29.34
N THR A 628 -2.07 1.95 -30.31
CA THR A 628 -2.23 3.35 -30.72
C THR A 628 -3.55 3.84 -30.14
N VAL A 629 -3.47 4.86 -29.31
CA VAL A 629 -4.60 5.53 -28.66
C VAL A 629 -4.73 6.96 -29.20
N PRO A 630 -5.86 7.64 -29.04
CA PRO A 630 -6.01 9.03 -29.55
C PRO A 630 -4.92 9.98 -29.05
N ALA A 631 -4.40 9.78 -27.84
CA ALA A 631 -3.36 10.59 -27.23
C ALA A 631 -1.93 10.21 -27.67
N GLY A 632 -1.72 9.13 -28.41
CA GLY A 632 -0.39 8.69 -28.85
C GLY A 632 -0.20 7.17 -28.90
N VAL A 633 0.94 6.71 -28.46
CA VAL A 633 1.37 5.30 -28.47
C VAL A 633 1.58 4.83 -27.02
N GLU A 634 1.16 3.59 -26.72
CA GLU A 634 1.38 2.94 -25.43
C GLU A 634 1.76 1.45 -25.59
N PHE A 635 2.48 0.90 -24.61
CA PHE A 635 2.66 -0.55 -24.50
C PHE A 635 1.46 -1.20 -23.81
N ALA A 636 0.96 -2.31 -24.37
CA ALA A 636 -0.14 -3.07 -23.80
C ALA A 636 0.12 -3.53 -22.35
N HIS A 637 1.38 -3.72 -21.99
CA HIS A 637 1.82 -3.95 -20.63
C HIS A 637 3.17 -3.24 -20.40
N ALA A 638 3.32 -2.59 -19.27
CA ALA A 638 4.49 -1.77 -18.93
C ALA A 638 5.82 -2.55 -18.99
N THR A 639 5.80 -3.85 -18.68
CA THR A 639 7.01 -4.69 -18.70
C THR A 639 7.67 -4.81 -20.07
N PHE A 640 6.91 -4.68 -21.18
CA PHE A 640 7.54 -4.63 -22.51
C PHE A 640 8.39 -3.37 -22.68
N GLY A 641 7.89 -2.22 -22.23
CA GLY A 641 8.66 -0.98 -22.23
C GLY A 641 9.88 -1.07 -21.32
N GLU A 642 9.71 -1.63 -20.11
CA GLU A 642 10.78 -1.83 -19.14
C GLU A 642 11.88 -2.76 -19.67
N PHE A 643 11.51 -3.87 -20.31
CA PHE A 643 12.44 -4.78 -20.99
C PHE A 643 13.19 -4.07 -22.13
N LEU A 644 12.47 -3.34 -22.98
CA LEU A 644 13.08 -2.66 -24.14
C LEU A 644 14.06 -1.56 -23.74
N VAL A 645 13.81 -0.84 -22.65
CA VAL A 645 14.77 0.14 -22.09
C VAL A 645 16.04 -0.58 -21.61
N ALA A 646 15.89 -1.68 -20.86
CA ALA A 646 17.02 -2.48 -20.41
C ALA A 646 17.80 -3.08 -21.59
N TRP A 647 17.11 -3.63 -22.56
CA TRP A 647 17.70 -4.21 -23.77
C TRP A 647 18.50 -3.17 -24.57
N LEU A 648 17.92 -1.97 -24.80
CA LEU A 648 18.62 -0.88 -25.48
C LEU A 648 19.87 -0.44 -24.72
N THR A 649 19.78 -0.40 -23.39
CA THR A 649 20.92 -0.04 -22.54
C THR A 649 22.05 -1.06 -22.66
N VAL A 650 21.73 -2.36 -22.55
CA VAL A 650 22.73 -3.43 -22.72
C VAL A 650 23.29 -3.48 -24.14
N PHE A 651 22.44 -3.23 -25.14
CA PHE A 651 22.90 -3.07 -26.52
C PHE A 651 23.95 -1.94 -26.64
N ALA A 652 23.71 -0.79 -26.00
CA ALA A 652 24.68 0.31 -26.03
C ALA A 652 25.97 -0.01 -25.29
N VAL A 653 25.93 -0.80 -24.21
CA VAL A 653 27.11 -1.32 -23.52
C VAL A 653 27.89 -2.27 -24.45
N ARG A 654 27.21 -3.15 -25.14
CA ARG A 654 27.87 -4.04 -26.15
C ARG A 654 28.51 -3.26 -27.31
N GLU A 655 27.83 -2.23 -27.79
CA GLU A 655 28.38 -1.34 -28.80
C GLU A 655 29.62 -0.58 -28.29
N LEU A 656 29.63 -0.17 -27.02
CA LEU A 656 30.78 0.44 -26.36
C LEU A 656 32.00 -0.50 -26.39
N VAL A 657 31.80 -1.76 -25.94
CA VAL A 657 32.87 -2.79 -25.93
C VAL A 657 33.38 -3.03 -27.38
N ARG A 658 32.46 -3.28 -28.32
CA ARG A 658 32.82 -3.56 -29.72
C ARG A 658 33.62 -2.43 -30.36
N ARG A 659 33.20 -1.18 -30.17
CA ARG A 659 33.92 -0.01 -30.73
C ARG A 659 35.29 0.16 -30.11
N HIS A 660 35.40 -0.06 -28.80
CA HIS A 660 36.68 0.02 -28.11
C HIS A 660 37.66 -1.06 -28.61
N ASP A 661 37.21 -2.30 -28.77
CA ASP A 661 38.04 -3.40 -29.30
C ASP A 661 38.49 -3.16 -30.73
N LEU A 662 37.65 -2.57 -31.58
CA LEU A 662 38.01 -2.19 -32.96
C LEU A 662 39.08 -1.08 -33.02
N LEU A 663 39.21 -0.24 -32.02
CA LEU A 663 40.17 0.83 -31.93
C LEU A 663 41.54 0.40 -31.35
N GLY A 664 41.70 -0.87 -31.01
CA GLY A 664 43.01 -1.43 -30.58
C GLY A 664 43.11 -1.75 -29.10
N GLY A 665 42.04 -1.63 -28.33
CA GLY A 665 41.72 -2.32 -27.09
C GLY A 665 42.65 -2.31 -25.87
N ASP A 666 43.70 -1.50 -25.82
CA ASP A 666 44.60 -1.47 -24.65
C ASP A 666 44.15 -0.44 -23.61
N LEU A 667 43.47 -0.92 -22.54
CA LEU A 667 43.01 -0.09 -21.43
C LEU A 667 44.16 0.44 -20.54
N SER A 668 45.32 -0.17 -20.59
CA SER A 668 46.45 0.24 -19.76
C SER A 668 47.09 1.55 -20.22
N ALA A 669 46.81 1.97 -21.47
CA ALA A 669 47.39 3.13 -22.10
C ALA A 669 46.36 4.16 -22.63
N ALA A 670 45.08 3.81 -22.72
CA ALA A 670 44.09 4.72 -23.30
C ALA A 670 43.52 5.68 -22.23
N PRO A 671 43.68 7.01 -22.41
CA PRO A 671 42.94 7.96 -21.60
C PRO A 671 41.43 7.74 -21.83
N ALA A 672 40.62 7.82 -20.78
CA ALA A 672 39.16 7.65 -20.84
C ALA A 672 38.45 8.56 -21.88
N GLN A 673 39.16 9.59 -22.35
CA GLN A 673 38.73 10.49 -23.42
C GLN A 673 38.60 9.81 -24.80
N ASP A 674 39.22 8.66 -24.98
CA ASP A 674 39.17 7.89 -26.23
C ASP A 674 38.08 6.83 -26.26
N VAL A 675 37.38 6.62 -25.16
CA VAL A 675 36.21 5.72 -25.09
C VAL A 675 34.98 6.43 -25.64
N ASP A 676 34.42 5.93 -26.75
CA ASP A 676 33.20 6.47 -27.38
C ASP A 676 31.95 6.01 -26.64
N ASP A 677 31.55 6.77 -25.64
CA ASP A 677 30.37 6.56 -24.85
C ASP A 677 29.11 7.37 -25.32
N ASP A 678 29.17 7.99 -26.48
CA ASP A 678 28.18 8.96 -26.96
C ASP A 678 26.76 8.39 -26.98
N LEU A 679 26.54 7.16 -27.49
CA LEU A 679 25.24 6.51 -27.49
C LEU A 679 24.79 6.18 -26.07
N LEU A 680 25.66 5.57 -25.25
CA LEU A 680 25.33 5.22 -23.87
C LEU A 680 24.96 6.46 -23.05
N HIS A 681 25.70 7.54 -23.18
CA HIS A 681 25.37 8.80 -22.54
C HIS A 681 24.03 9.38 -23.03
N ALA A 682 23.76 9.33 -24.33
CA ALA A 682 22.51 9.86 -24.88
C ALA A 682 21.28 9.15 -24.28
N ILE A 683 21.36 7.83 -24.11
CA ILE A 683 20.21 7.05 -23.62
C ILE A 683 20.09 6.98 -22.09
N THR A 684 21.20 7.15 -21.34
CA THR A 684 21.21 6.95 -19.89
C THR A 684 21.34 8.24 -19.07
N SER A 685 21.48 9.43 -19.70
CA SER A 685 21.70 10.68 -18.97
C SER A 685 20.42 11.43 -18.55
N PHE A 686 19.24 11.02 -18.98
CA PHE A 686 18.00 11.76 -18.69
C PHE A 686 17.23 11.26 -17.48
N SER A 687 17.34 9.98 -17.13
CA SER A 687 16.70 9.34 -15.97
C SER A 687 17.58 8.24 -15.42
N CYS A 688 17.50 8.01 -14.11
CA CYS A 688 18.14 6.88 -13.47
C CYS A 688 17.34 5.60 -13.79
N LEU A 689 17.98 4.55 -14.30
CA LEU A 689 17.35 3.26 -14.61
C LEU A 689 16.66 2.65 -13.37
N ALA A 690 17.22 2.91 -12.20
CA ALA A 690 16.67 2.45 -10.92
C ALA A 690 15.37 3.14 -10.50
N GLU A 691 14.89 4.15 -11.21
CA GLU A 691 13.53 4.69 -11.02
C GLU A 691 12.47 3.60 -11.20
N ARG A 692 12.80 2.56 -12.00
CA ARG A 692 11.95 1.37 -12.17
C ARG A 692 12.76 0.09 -11.96
N GLY A 693 12.53 -0.59 -10.83
CA GLY A 693 13.22 -1.83 -10.48
C GLY A 693 13.22 -2.90 -11.57
N PRO A 694 12.11 -3.17 -12.31
CA PRO A 694 12.12 -4.14 -13.38
C PRO A 694 13.13 -3.85 -14.52
N VAL A 695 13.40 -2.56 -14.82
CA VAL A 695 14.43 -2.19 -15.82
C VAL A 695 15.81 -2.67 -15.37
N VAL A 696 16.13 -2.45 -14.10
CA VAL A 696 17.39 -2.93 -13.51
C VAL A 696 17.44 -4.45 -13.52
N GLY A 697 16.37 -5.13 -13.12
CA GLY A 697 16.28 -6.59 -13.12
C GLY A 697 16.53 -7.19 -14.51
N PHE A 698 15.90 -6.66 -15.55
CA PHE A 698 16.15 -7.08 -16.93
C PHE A 698 17.59 -6.77 -17.38
N ALA A 699 18.13 -5.62 -17.01
CA ALA A 699 19.51 -5.26 -17.37
C ALA A 699 20.53 -6.23 -16.74
N VAL A 700 20.34 -6.60 -15.47
CA VAL A 700 21.16 -7.60 -14.77
C VAL A 700 21.07 -8.96 -15.46
N GLU A 701 19.85 -9.45 -15.78
CA GLU A 701 19.63 -10.72 -16.48
C GLU A 701 20.33 -10.71 -17.86
N LEU A 702 20.14 -9.65 -18.65
CA LEU A 702 20.74 -9.53 -19.99
C LEU A 702 22.27 -9.43 -19.96
N LEU A 703 22.83 -8.72 -18.97
CA LEU A 703 24.29 -8.66 -18.80
C LEU A 703 24.87 -10.01 -18.36
N ALA A 704 24.15 -10.77 -17.52
CA ALA A 704 24.57 -12.09 -17.07
C ALA A 704 24.63 -13.12 -18.22
N GLU A 705 23.85 -12.91 -19.30
CA GLU A 705 23.83 -13.75 -20.50
C GLU A 705 24.99 -13.47 -21.47
N LEU A 706 25.73 -12.38 -21.28
CA LEU A 706 26.89 -12.06 -22.09
C LEU A 706 28.01 -13.07 -21.84
N PRO A 707 28.86 -13.36 -22.87
CA PRO A 707 30.10 -14.09 -22.67
C PRO A 707 30.92 -13.46 -21.55
N ALA A 708 31.59 -14.29 -20.74
CA ALA A 708 32.38 -13.82 -19.60
C ALA A 708 33.39 -12.71 -19.98
N GLU A 709 34.12 -12.91 -21.06
CA GLU A 709 35.08 -11.91 -21.56
C GLU A 709 34.44 -10.58 -21.95
N GLU A 710 33.28 -10.62 -22.64
CA GLU A 710 32.54 -9.42 -23.04
C GLU A 710 32.00 -8.69 -21.79
N ARG A 711 31.53 -9.46 -20.78
CA ARG A 711 31.01 -8.92 -19.54
C ARG A 711 32.09 -8.28 -18.67
N GLU A 712 33.23 -8.93 -18.49
CA GLU A 712 34.40 -8.39 -17.78
C GLU A 712 34.89 -7.10 -18.45
N ARG A 713 35.01 -7.11 -19.78
CA ARG A 713 35.41 -5.93 -20.55
C ARG A 713 34.40 -4.77 -20.41
N ALA A 714 33.08 -5.11 -20.38
CA ALA A 714 32.05 -4.11 -20.12
C ALA A 714 32.20 -3.49 -18.72
N ALA A 715 32.43 -4.30 -17.68
CA ALA A 715 32.62 -3.81 -16.32
C ALA A 715 33.83 -2.87 -16.21
N GLU A 716 34.94 -3.22 -16.83
CA GLU A 716 36.15 -2.40 -16.88
C GLU A 716 35.88 -1.03 -17.54
N LEU A 717 35.31 -1.03 -18.75
CA LEU A 717 35.00 0.20 -19.49
C LEU A 717 34.01 1.11 -18.77
N LEU A 718 32.96 0.53 -18.22
CA LEU A 718 31.96 1.25 -17.42
C LEU A 718 32.59 1.86 -16.15
N GLY A 719 33.50 1.14 -15.49
CA GLY A 719 34.28 1.63 -14.36
C GLY A 719 35.19 2.81 -14.74
N VAL A 720 35.88 2.75 -15.88
CA VAL A 720 36.66 3.87 -16.42
C VAL A 720 35.76 5.08 -16.67
N LEU A 721 34.60 4.88 -17.31
CA LEU A 721 33.63 5.95 -17.58
C LEU A 721 33.07 6.57 -16.31
N LEU A 722 32.84 5.77 -15.27
CA LEU A 722 32.35 6.26 -13.98
C LEU A 722 33.38 7.16 -13.29
N ARG A 723 34.65 6.74 -13.20
CA ARG A 723 35.73 7.56 -12.62
C ARG A 723 35.81 8.93 -13.27
N GLU A 724 35.75 8.94 -14.61
CA GLU A 724 35.88 10.16 -15.41
C GLU A 724 34.58 10.94 -15.58
N SER A 725 33.48 10.45 -15.02
CA SER A 725 32.14 11.01 -15.26
C SER A 725 31.96 12.45 -14.76
N LEU A 726 32.70 12.85 -13.72
CA LEU A 726 32.67 14.22 -13.17
C LEU A 726 33.64 15.18 -13.85
N HIS A 727 34.48 14.73 -14.79
CA HIS A 727 35.45 15.56 -15.51
C HIS A 727 34.86 16.06 -16.84
N GLU A 728 35.38 17.18 -17.33
CA GLU A 728 34.98 17.72 -18.63
C GLU A 728 35.32 16.76 -19.76
N ARG A 729 34.36 16.52 -20.64
CA ARG A 729 34.50 15.68 -21.82
C ARG A 729 34.32 16.48 -23.10
N ARG A 730 34.89 15.94 -24.19
CA ARG A 730 34.78 16.49 -25.54
C ARG A 730 33.29 16.56 -25.98
N ARG A 731 33.05 17.31 -27.06
CA ARG A 731 31.74 17.54 -27.66
C ARG A 731 31.05 16.23 -28.01
N ARG A 732 29.76 16.08 -27.60
CA ARG A 732 28.98 14.88 -27.79
C ARG A 732 28.21 14.89 -29.12
N SER A 733 27.98 13.71 -29.71
CA SER A 733 27.34 13.55 -31.04
C SER A 733 25.84 13.67 -31.01
N PHE A 734 25.15 13.21 -29.95
CA PHE A 734 23.69 13.17 -29.87
C PHE A 734 23.09 14.38 -29.11
N THR A 735 23.59 15.58 -29.33
CA THR A 735 23.12 16.79 -28.64
C THR A 735 21.66 17.16 -28.96
N GLY A 736 21.15 16.72 -30.11
CA GLY A 736 19.74 16.94 -30.50
C GLY A 736 18.73 16.05 -29.79
N PHE A 737 19.17 14.93 -29.17
CA PHE A 737 18.29 14.07 -28.41
C PHE A 737 18.08 14.66 -26.99
N ALA A 738 16.90 15.21 -26.76
CA ALA A 738 16.51 15.82 -25.48
C ALA A 738 15.03 15.61 -25.22
N PRO A 739 14.60 14.37 -24.89
CA PRO A 739 13.18 14.04 -24.70
C PRO A 739 12.53 14.86 -23.59
N VAL A 740 13.32 15.28 -22.59
CA VAL A 740 12.91 16.18 -21.52
C VAL A 740 14.01 17.21 -21.26
N ARG A 741 13.61 18.42 -20.84
CA ARG A 741 14.58 19.44 -20.45
C ARG A 741 15.12 19.12 -19.04
N ARG A 742 16.44 18.87 -18.92
CA ARG A 742 17.14 18.60 -17.67
C ARG A 742 18.37 19.50 -17.52
N THR A 743 18.70 19.88 -16.30
CA THR A 743 19.97 20.58 -16.01
C THR A 743 21.16 19.68 -16.30
N VAL A 744 22.32 20.26 -16.58
CA VAL A 744 23.57 19.50 -16.82
C VAL A 744 23.91 18.63 -15.60
N THR A 745 23.80 19.19 -14.40
CA THR A 745 24.07 18.46 -13.14
C THR A 745 23.13 17.26 -12.94
N ARG A 746 21.86 17.39 -13.29
CA ARG A 746 20.91 16.28 -13.20
C ARG A 746 21.20 15.20 -14.23
N ARG A 747 21.60 15.58 -15.44
CA ARG A 747 22.04 14.62 -16.47
C ARG A 747 23.30 13.89 -16.06
N LEU A 748 24.25 14.61 -15.47
CA LEU A 748 25.49 14.03 -14.97
C LEU A 748 25.22 13.03 -13.83
N ALA A 749 24.33 13.38 -12.91
CA ALA A 749 23.91 12.48 -11.83
C ALA A 749 23.23 11.21 -12.36
N ALA A 750 22.31 11.34 -13.31
CA ALA A 750 21.64 10.18 -13.91
C ALA A 750 22.64 9.28 -14.64
N TYR A 751 23.52 9.87 -15.45
CA TYR A 751 24.53 9.13 -16.19
C TYR A 751 25.49 8.37 -15.28
N SER A 752 26.11 9.04 -14.30
CA SER A 752 27.08 8.41 -13.40
C SER A 752 26.41 7.36 -12.48
N ALA A 753 25.17 7.57 -12.06
CA ALA A 753 24.41 6.56 -11.31
C ALA A 753 24.13 5.31 -12.16
N ASN A 754 23.77 5.49 -13.42
CA ASN A 754 23.56 4.38 -14.35
C ASN A 754 24.85 3.64 -14.68
N LEU A 755 25.98 4.35 -14.80
CA LEU A 755 27.30 3.71 -14.95
C LEU A 755 27.62 2.82 -13.74
N LEU A 756 27.40 3.31 -12.53
CA LEU A 756 27.56 2.50 -11.31
C LEU A 756 26.70 1.23 -11.34
N LEU A 757 25.42 1.38 -11.61
CA LEU A 757 24.48 0.26 -11.71
C LEU A 757 24.94 -0.80 -12.69
N LEU A 758 25.33 -0.36 -13.88
CA LEU A 758 25.76 -1.25 -14.95
C LEU A 758 27.12 -1.89 -14.66
N THR A 759 28.06 -1.16 -14.01
CA THR A 759 29.36 -1.72 -13.58
C THR A 759 29.15 -2.86 -12.58
N VAL A 760 28.35 -2.63 -11.53
CA VAL A 760 28.07 -3.64 -10.51
C VAL A 760 27.31 -4.84 -11.12
N ALA A 761 26.34 -4.59 -12.02
CA ALA A 761 25.62 -5.65 -12.70
C ALA A 761 26.53 -6.48 -13.64
N ALA A 762 27.42 -5.83 -14.37
CA ALA A 762 28.35 -6.50 -15.29
C ALA A 762 29.46 -7.27 -14.57
N SER A 763 29.93 -6.82 -13.41
CA SER A 763 30.96 -7.53 -12.63
C SER A 763 30.45 -8.90 -12.15
N GLY A 764 29.15 -9.05 -11.89
CA GLY A 764 28.56 -10.31 -11.42
C GLY A 764 29.01 -10.73 -10.02
N ALA A 765 29.79 -9.90 -9.33
CA ALA A 765 30.30 -10.08 -7.99
C ALA A 765 30.32 -8.73 -7.26
N PRO A 766 30.31 -8.71 -5.93
CA PRO A 766 30.45 -7.46 -5.17
C PRO A 766 31.76 -6.74 -5.51
N VAL A 767 31.69 -5.42 -5.70
CA VAL A 767 32.80 -4.56 -6.10
C VAL A 767 33.22 -3.66 -4.95
N ARG A 768 34.53 -3.52 -4.69
CA ARG A 768 35.04 -2.59 -3.69
C ARG A 768 35.16 -1.17 -4.27
N VAL A 769 34.84 -0.17 -3.46
CA VAL A 769 34.96 1.23 -3.86
C VAL A 769 36.42 1.59 -4.13
N SER A 770 37.36 1.03 -3.37
CA SER A 770 38.80 1.19 -3.63
C SER A 770 39.26 0.63 -4.99
N GLU A 771 38.69 -0.48 -5.44
CA GLU A 771 38.92 -1.08 -6.75
C GLU A 771 38.30 -0.23 -7.87
N LEU A 772 37.08 0.29 -7.60
CA LEU A 772 36.33 1.06 -8.58
C LEU A 772 36.98 2.42 -8.88
N PHE A 773 37.41 3.16 -7.86
CA PHE A 773 37.95 4.51 -8.04
C PHE A 773 39.51 4.58 -8.12
N GLY A 774 40.23 3.64 -7.53
CA GLY A 774 41.67 3.44 -7.74
C GLY A 774 42.64 4.63 -7.50
N GLY A 775 42.15 5.75 -6.99
CA GLY A 775 42.90 6.98 -6.73
C GLY A 775 43.55 7.00 -5.35
N PRO A 776 44.21 8.11 -4.97
CA PRO A 776 44.81 8.25 -3.65
C PRO A 776 43.78 8.32 -2.49
N ASP A 777 42.54 8.73 -2.76
CA ASP A 777 41.42 8.71 -1.80
C ASP A 777 40.11 8.27 -2.49
N PRO A 778 39.94 6.96 -2.76
CA PRO A 778 38.76 6.41 -3.45
C PRO A 778 37.45 6.75 -2.75
N LEU A 779 37.48 6.87 -1.43
CA LEU A 779 36.30 7.15 -0.64
C LEU A 779 35.86 8.62 -0.76
N ALA A 780 36.76 9.55 -0.97
CA ALA A 780 36.42 10.94 -1.26
C ALA A 780 35.76 11.08 -2.64
N GLU A 781 36.25 10.33 -3.64
CA GLU A 781 35.62 10.30 -4.97
C GLU A 781 34.21 9.68 -4.92
N TRP A 782 34.07 8.55 -4.23
CA TRP A 782 32.75 7.94 -3.96
C TRP A 782 31.80 8.94 -3.29
N THR A 783 32.27 9.62 -2.26
CA THR A 783 31.48 10.60 -1.53
C THR A 783 30.99 11.73 -2.44
N SER A 784 31.83 12.22 -3.33
CA SER A 784 31.48 13.26 -4.29
C SER A 784 30.35 12.81 -5.22
N HIS A 785 30.41 11.58 -5.73
CA HIS A 785 29.37 10.97 -6.53
C HIS A 785 28.07 10.78 -5.72
N ALA A 786 28.14 10.26 -4.49
CA ALA A 786 26.99 10.03 -3.65
C ALA A 786 26.25 11.34 -3.33
N HIS A 787 26.97 12.44 -3.07
CA HIS A 787 26.38 13.76 -2.90
C HIS A 787 25.68 14.28 -4.16
N LEU A 788 26.30 14.09 -5.31
CA LEU A 788 25.71 14.46 -6.60
C LEU A 788 24.38 13.69 -6.81
N TRP A 789 24.41 12.37 -6.63
CA TRP A 789 23.21 11.53 -6.79
C TRP A 789 22.11 11.93 -5.80
N ARG A 790 22.46 12.10 -4.53
CA ARG A 790 21.48 12.52 -3.52
C ARG A 790 20.88 13.88 -3.80
N GLY A 791 21.66 14.81 -4.29
CA GLY A 791 21.21 16.20 -4.55
C GLY A 791 20.46 16.37 -5.86
N GLN A 792 20.69 15.51 -6.87
CA GLN A 792 20.19 15.73 -8.23
C GLN A 792 19.22 14.65 -8.73
N LEU A 793 19.32 13.41 -8.25
CA LEU A 793 18.32 12.39 -8.55
C LEU A 793 17.05 12.69 -7.76
N GLY A 794 15.89 12.56 -8.37
CA GLY A 794 14.63 12.58 -7.66
C GLY A 794 14.53 11.42 -6.64
N ASP A 795 13.59 11.51 -5.72
CA ASP A 795 13.45 10.51 -4.65
C ASP A 795 13.29 9.08 -5.17
N GLY A 796 12.58 8.90 -6.27
CA GLY A 796 12.43 7.58 -6.92
C GLY A 796 13.78 7.04 -7.42
N GLY A 797 14.57 7.87 -8.10
CA GLY A 797 15.88 7.50 -8.61
C GLY A 797 16.88 7.21 -7.49
N TRP A 798 16.91 8.06 -6.45
CA TRP A 798 17.79 7.85 -5.30
C TRP A 798 17.48 6.57 -4.53
N ARG A 799 16.18 6.33 -4.20
CA ARG A 799 15.77 5.10 -3.51
C ARG A 799 16.01 3.86 -4.35
N GLY A 800 15.68 3.94 -5.64
CA GLY A 800 15.94 2.84 -6.57
C GLY A 800 17.41 2.48 -6.61
N LEU A 801 18.30 3.48 -6.65
CA LEU A 801 19.74 3.28 -6.63
C LEU A 801 20.21 2.60 -5.35
N LEU A 802 19.75 3.07 -4.19
CA LEU A 802 20.07 2.44 -2.90
C LEU A 802 19.59 0.98 -2.79
N THR A 803 18.46 0.67 -3.42
CA THR A 803 17.91 -0.69 -3.43
C THR A 803 18.67 -1.58 -4.41
N ALA A 804 19.03 -1.05 -5.58
CA ALA A 804 19.68 -1.82 -6.65
C ALA A 804 21.17 -2.08 -6.38
N VAL A 805 21.82 -1.16 -5.65
CA VAL A 805 23.26 -1.28 -5.28
C VAL A 805 23.39 -1.17 -3.76
N PRO A 806 23.16 -2.27 -3.02
CA PRO A 806 23.43 -2.29 -1.58
C PRO A 806 24.91 -1.98 -1.31
N ALA A 807 25.18 -1.10 -0.35
CA ALA A 807 26.50 -0.73 0.08
C ALA A 807 26.74 -1.22 1.50
N LEU A 808 27.80 -2.02 1.69
CA LEU A 808 28.19 -2.58 2.97
C LEU A 808 29.57 -2.11 3.36
N ARG A 809 29.76 -1.76 4.63
CA ARG A 809 31.08 -1.45 5.15
C ARG A 809 31.89 -2.72 5.34
N VAL A 810 33.10 -2.72 4.86
CA VAL A 810 34.06 -3.80 5.08
C VAL A 810 35.34 -3.22 5.69
N SER A 811 36.01 -4.01 6.51
CA SER A 811 37.33 -3.66 7.07
C SER A 811 38.24 -4.86 6.86
N ASP A 812 39.31 -4.66 6.14
CA ASP A 812 40.30 -5.66 5.85
C ASP A 812 41.68 -5.15 6.30
N GLY A 813 42.40 -5.88 7.19
CA GLY A 813 43.70 -5.50 7.69
C GLY A 813 43.80 -4.11 8.36
N GLY A 814 42.68 -3.51 8.78
CA GLY A 814 42.63 -2.17 9.36
C GLY A 814 42.28 -1.06 8.37
N GLU A 815 42.29 -1.34 7.07
CA GLU A 815 41.79 -0.45 6.03
C GLU A 815 40.27 -0.58 5.90
N ARG A 816 39.60 0.56 5.78
CA ARG A 816 38.16 0.64 5.65
C ARG A 816 37.76 0.85 4.20
N ASP A 817 36.77 0.09 3.75
CA ASP A 817 36.27 0.18 2.38
C ASP A 817 34.74 0.01 2.37
N ILE A 818 34.13 0.20 1.20
CA ILE A 818 32.71 -0.03 0.94
C ILE A 818 32.59 -1.10 -0.13
N LEU A 819 31.82 -2.15 0.17
CA LEU A 819 31.50 -3.21 -0.76
C LEU A 819 30.13 -2.95 -1.38
N LEU A 820 30.04 -2.90 -2.70
CA LEU A 820 28.85 -2.64 -3.49
C LEU A 820 28.28 -3.92 -4.08
N GLY A 821 26.95 -4.09 -4.09
CA GLY A 821 26.29 -5.26 -4.70
C GLY A 821 26.38 -6.55 -3.86
N GLY A 822 26.72 -6.46 -2.59
CA GLY A 822 26.68 -7.60 -1.65
C GLY A 822 25.25 -8.07 -1.34
N PRO A 823 25.08 -9.17 -0.56
CA PRO A 823 23.78 -9.68 -0.21
C PRO A 823 22.94 -8.58 0.46
N ALA A 824 21.74 -8.40 -0.05
CA ALA A 824 20.84 -7.34 0.38
C ALA A 824 20.33 -7.62 1.81
N GLU A 825 20.98 -7.07 2.81
CA GLU A 825 20.25 -6.68 4.01
C GLU A 825 19.48 -5.38 3.68
N PRO A 826 18.21 -5.25 4.11
CA PRO A 826 17.50 -3.99 3.92
C PRO A 826 18.34 -2.89 4.57
N PRO A 827 18.60 -1.77 3.87
CA PRO A 827 19.43 -0.72 4.40
C PRO A 827 18.79 -0.17 5.67
N GLY A 828 19.26 -0.60 6.82
CA GLY A 828 19.04 0.06 8.09
C GLY A 828 19.57 1.49 8.02
N ALA A 829 19.29 2.30 9.03
CA ALA A 829 19.82 3.66 9.12
C ALA A 829 21.34 3.70 8.89
N ASP A 830 22.05 2.67 9.30
CA ASP A 830 23.50 2.50 9.11
C ASP A 830 23.89 2.36 7.65
N GLY A 831 23.14 1.63 6.82
CA GLY A 831 23.44 1.45 5.41
C GLY A 831 23.46 2.75 4.62
N LEU A 832 22.65 3.75 4.98
CA LEU A 832 22.65 5.06 4.34
C LEU A 832 23.89 5.88 4.68
N ALA A 833 24.46 5.75 5.88
CA ALA A 833 25.68 6.43 6.30
C ALA A 833 26.87 6.00 5.45
N TRP A 834 26.91 4.74 5.03
CA TRP A 834 28.02 4.20 4.23
C TRP A 834 28.04 4.71 2.80
N TRP A 835 26.89 5.09 2.24
CA TRP A 835 26.82 5.71 0.91
C TRP A 835 27.56 7.05 0.85
N PHE A 836 27.71 7.74 1.98
CA PHE A 836 28.41 9.02 2.08
C PHE A 836 29.85 8.91 2.56
N GLY A 837 30.35 7.68 2.78
CA GLY A 837 31.70 7.43 3.30
C GLY A 837 31.79 7.58 4.82
N HIS A 838 32.76 6.87 5.41
CA HIS A 838 32.92 6.78 6.88
C HIS A 838 33.51 8.03 7.56
N ARG A 839 33.99 9.02 6.80
CA ARG A 839 34.40 10.33 7.34
C ARG A 839 33.24 11.31 7.45
N LEU A 840 32.23 11.07 6.68
CA LEU A 840 31.01 11.87 6.73
C LEU A 840 29.96 11.08 7.46
N ASP A 841 30.33 10.90 8.56
CA ASP A 841 29.35 10.95 9.56
C ASP A 841 28.04 10.31 9.20
N HIS A 842 27.75 9.32 9.90
CA HIS A 842 26.49 9.02 10.50
C HIS A 842 25.44 10.16 10.34
N ARG A 843 25.81 11.42 10.55
CA ARG A 843 24.99 12.62 10.38
C ARG A 843 24.37 12.81 9.01
N LEU A 844 25.10 12.63 7.93
CA LEU A 844 24.55 12.85 6.58
C LEU A 844 23.69 11.72 6.10
N GLY A 845 24.02 10.49 6.43
CA GLY A 845 23.14 9.34 6.13
C GLY A 845 21.80 9.45 6.82
N GLN A 846 21.79 9.84 8.10
CA GLN A 846 20.59 10.02 8.90
C GLN A 846 19.79 11.24 8.49
N ARG A 847 20.46 12.35 8.21
CA ARG A 847 19.83 13.54 7.63
C ARG A 847 19.13 13.21 6.32
N ALA A 848 19.75 12.42 5.46
CA ALA A 848 19.12 11.91 4.25
C ALA A 848 17.89 11.05 4.56
N THR A 849 17.91 10.27 5.65
CA THR A 849 16.77 9.44 6.07
C THR A 849 15.61 10.29 6.57
N VAL A 850 15.86 11.27 7.42
CA VAL A 850 14.82 12.20 7.92
C VAL A 850 14.17 12.99 6.78
N LEU A 851 14.98 13.57 5.90
CA LEU A 851 14.50 14.36 4.78
C LEU A 851 13.84 13.50 3.67
N ARG A 852 14.17 12.20 3.61
CA ARG A 852 13.59 11.26 2.66
C ARG A 852 12.11 10.98 2.92
N HIS A 853 11.70 10.90 4.18
CA HIS A 853 10.33 10.55 4.53
C HIS A 853 9.34 11.71 4.37
N ARG A 854 9.83 12.97 4.34
CA ARG A 854 8.96 14.15 4.14
C ARG A 854 9.69 15.24 3.34
N PRO A 855 9.94 15.07 2.04
CA PRO A 855 10.67 16.05 1.23
C PRO A 855 9.92 17.39 1.07
N HIS A 856 8.60 17.41 1.16
CA HIS A 856 7.80 18.64 1.16
C HIS A 856 8.06 19.51 2.39
N VAL A 857 8.32 18.91 3.55
CA VAL A 857 8.67 19.63 4.77
C VAL A 857 9.96 20.43 4.61
N ARG A 858 10.88 19.98 3.74
CA ARG A 858 12.13 20.68 3.43
C ARG A 858 11.90 22.05 2.78
N ALA A 859 10.91 22.16 1.92
CA ALA A 859 10.59 23.43 1.25
C ALA A 859 9.86 24.41 2.17
N GLU A 860 9.06 23.89 3.10
CA GLU A 860 8.21 24.69 3.98
C GLU A 860 8.88 25.06 5.32
N ARG A 861 9.92 24.35 5.71
CA ARG A 861 10.55 24.47 7.02
C ARG A 861 12.08 24.64 6.91
N PRO A 862 12.57 25.89 6.72
CA PRO A 862 13.99 26.16 6.53
C PRO A 862 14.90 25.68 7.67
N TYR A 863 14.39 25.56 8.90
CA TYR A 863 15.14 25.09 10.07
C TYR A 863 15.57 23.61 9.99
N LEU A 864 14.95 22.79 9.11
CA LEU A 864 15.45 21.44 8.82
C LEU A 864 16.81 21.43 8.10
N LEU A 865 17.27 22.58 7.62
CA LEU A 865 18.60 22.80 7.06
C LEU A 865 19.58 23.40 8.09
N SER A 866 19.11 23.57 9.32
CA SER A 866 19.87 24.14 10.44
C SER A 866 20.63 23.04 11.22
N PRO A 867 21.48 23.43 12.17
CA PRO A 867 22.12 22.50 13.10
C PRO A 867 21.15 21.59 13.87
N ASP A 868 19.89 21.99 14.03
CA ASP A 868 18.87 21.18 14.72
C ASP A 868 18.43 19.98 13.91
N ALA A 869 18.42 20.10 12.57
CA ALA A 869 18.16 18.96 11.69
C ALA A 869 19.28 17.93 11.77
N ASP A 870 20.54 18.39 11.95
CA ASP A 870 21.68 17.51 12.16
C ASP A 870 21.57 16.80 13.51
N LEU A 871 21.21 17.53 14.56
CA LEU A 871 21.01 16.98 15.89
C LEU A 871 19.87 15.95 15.91
N LEU A 872 18.76 16.24 15.23
CA LEU A 872 17.64 15.31 15.08
C LEU A 872 18.07 14.04 14.34
N ALA A 873 18.86 14.19 13.28
CA ALA A 873 19.38 13.07 12.50
C ALA A 873 20.33 12.19 13.33
N ASP A 874 21.15 12.79 14.19
CA ASP A 874 22.06 12.08 15.08
C ASP A 874 21.35 11.27 16.15
N LEU A 875 20.23 11.79 16.67
CA LEU A 875 19.48 11.14 17.73
C LEU A 875 18.59 9.99 17.28
N LEU A 876 18.12 10.02 16.04
CA LEU A 876 17.16 9.03 15.53
C LEU A 876 17.59 7.57 15.70
N PRO A 877 18.83 7.15 15.42
CA PRO A 877 19.24 5.77 15.61
C PRO A 877 19.47 5.39 17.07
N GLU A 878 19.88 6.35 17.91
CA GLU A 878 20.17 6.07 19.32
C GLU A 878 18.90 5.80 20.12
N TYR A 879 17.80 6.43 19.72
CA TYR A 879 16.52 6.27 20.41
C TYR A 879 15.54 5.34 19.69
N GLY A 880 15.78 4.91 18.47
CA GLY A 880 14.99 4.00 17.65
C GLY A 880 13.74 3.39 18.30
N ASP A 881 13.67 2.09 18.37
CA ASP A 881 12.58 1.36 19.02
C ASP A 881 12.73 1.22 20.53
N LEU A 882 13.88 1.64 21.09
CA LEU A 882 14.16 1.51 22.52
C LEU A 882 13.34 2.48 23.38
N ALA A 883 12.92 3.62 22.82
CA ALA A 883 12.15 4.62 23.51
C ALA A 883 10.74 4.73 22.93
N LEU A 884 9.78 4.13 23.59
CA LEU A 884 8.36 4.19 23.28
C LEU A 884 7.63 5.10 24.24
N VAL A 885 6.81 6.02 23.71
CA VAL A 885 5.94 6.89 24.49
C VAL A 885 4.52 6.39 24.38
N LEU A 886 3.94 6.00 25.51
CA LEU A 886 2.54 5.64 25.62
C LEU A 886 1.68 6.90 25.70
N ARG A 887 0.78 7.10 24.73
CA ARG A 887 -0.21 8.18 24.75
C ARG A 887 -1.59 7.67 25.08
N PRO A 888 -2.34 8.36 25.90
CA PRO A 888 -3.78 8.10 26.00
C PRO A 888 -4.51 8.62 24.73
N PRO A 889 -5.44 7.86 24.16
CA PRO A 889 -5.83 6.49 24.45
C PRO A 889 -5.07 5.48 23.55
N GLY A 890 -4.04 4.81 24.10
CA GLY A 890 -3.44 3.62 23.47
C GLY A 890 -2.49 3.83 22.28
N ARG A 891 -2.12 5.05 21.89
CA ARG A 891 -1.15 5.27 20.81
C ARG A 891 0.28 5.18 21.36
N VAL A 892 1.04 4.25 20.83
CA VAL A 892 2.48 4.11 21.10
C VAL A 892 3.25 4.81 19.99
N THR A 893 4.19 5.68 20.34
CA THR A 893 5.11 6.31 19.38
C THR A 893 6.54 6.23 19.89
N SER A 894 7.51 6.10 18.99
CA SER A 894 8.92 6.15 19.36
C SER A 894 9.36 7.59 19.64
N LEU A 895 10.34 7.77 20.54
CA LEU A 895 10.92 9.08 20.84
C LEU A 895 11.44 9.80 19.58
N PRO A 896 12.18 9.16 18.65
CA PRO A 896 12.61 9.79 17.42
C PRO A 896 11.45 10.30 16.57
N ARG A 897 10.35 9.57 16.51
CA ARG A 897 9.16 10.00 15.78
C ARG A 897 8.50 11.20 16.44
N LEU A 898 8.42 11.21 17.76
CA LEU A 898 7.89 12.32 18.53
C LEU A 898 8.73 13.59 18.37
N LEU A 899 10.06 13.49 18.47
CA LEU A 899 10.99 14.61 18.25
C LEU A 899 10.87 15.15 16.82
N ARG A 900 10.80 14.27 15.84
CA ARG A 900 10.57 14.68 14.45
C ARG A 900 9.26 15.45 14.29
N ASP A 901 8.15 14.93 14.87
CA ASP A 901 6.83 15.56 14.74
C ASP A 901 6.77 16.91 15.46
N LEU A 902 7.52 17.09 16.57
CA LEU A 902 7.68 18.38 17.24
C LEU A 902 8.39 19.42 16.38
N LEU A 903 9.44 19.00 15.63
CA LEU A 903 10.22 19.91 14.80
C LEU A 903 9.57 20.16 13.42
N THR A 904 8.81 19.22 12.88
CA THR A 904 8.31 19.25 11.50
C THR A 904 6.80 19.38 11.38
N GLY A 905 6.05 19.09 12.47
CA GLY A 905 4.58 19.09 12.48
C GLY A 905 3.98 20.47 12.80
N GLU A 906 2.84 20.82 12.18
CA GLU A 906 2.02 21.91 12.64
C GLU A 906 1.23 21.47 13.88
N PRO A 907 1.21 22.30 14.96
CA PRO A 907 0.41 21.95 16.11
C PRO A 907 -1.07 22.23 15.83
N PRO A 908 -1.95 21.27 16.06
CA PRO A 908 -3.38 21.53 15.97
C PRO A 908 -3.87 22.46 17.09
N ASP A 909 -3.25 22.42 18.26
CA ASP A 909 -3.58 23.22 19.43
C ASP A 909 -2.32 23.50 20.29
N PRO A 910 -2.14 24.74 20.83
CA PRO A 910 -1.04 25.06 21.70
C PRO A 910 -0.92 24.22 22.98
N GLY A 911 -2.05 23.80 23.55
CA GLY A 911 -2.10 22.95 24.74
C GLY A 911 -1.63 21.50 24.43
N GLU A 912 -2.04 20.96 23.32
CA GLU A 912 -1.59 19.64 22.85
C GLU A 912 -0.08 19.65 22.59
N ARG A 913 0.43 20.75 22.03
CA ARG A 913 1.86 20.88 21.77
C ARG A 913 2.70 20.89 23.06
N VAL A 914 2.23 21.56 24.10
CA VAL A 914 2.85 21.49 25.44
C VAL A 914 2.89 20.05 25.95
N THR A 915 1.80 19.32 25.81
CA THR A 915 1.73 17.91 26.20
C THR A 915 2.74 17.06 25.45
N ARG A 916 2.91 17.29 24.14
CA ARG A 916 3.91 16.59 23.30
C ARG A 916 5.34 16.82 23.78
N TYR A 917 5.67 18.06 24.18
CA TYR A 917 6.98 18.35 24.74
C TYR A 917 7.22 17.62 26.07
N LEU A 918 6.23 17.62 26.95
CA LEU A 918 6.32 16.91 28.23
C LEU A 918 6.44 15.39 28.04
N ASP A 919 5.72 14.81 27.08
CA ASP A 919 5.82 13.39 26.71
C ASP A 919 7.22 13.04 26.18
N ALA A 920 7.82 13.93 25.37
CA ALA A 920 9.17 13.73 24.85
C ALA A 920 10.22 13.76 25.96
N ILE A 921 10.10 14.70 26.89
CA ILE A 921 10.98 14.78 28.06
C ILE A 921 10.82 13.53 28.95
N ALA A 922 9.57 13.10 29.19
CA ALA A 922 9.29 11.90 29.98
C ALA A 922 9.89 10.65 29.33
N ALA A 923 9.88 10.56 28.00
CA ALA A 923 10.50 9.44 27.27
C ALA A 923 12.03 9.41 27.43
N ILE A 924 12.70 10.58 27.48
CA ILE A 924 14.17 10.66 27.68
C ILE A 924 14.59 10.18 29.05
N ILE A 925 13.77 10.40 30.07
CA ILE A 925 14.06 9.97 31.45
C ILE A 925 13.52 8.58 31.79
N ALA A 926 12.88 7.92 30.85
CA ALA A 926 12.34 6.58 31.07
C ALA A 926 13.44 5.55 31.38
N PRO A 927 13.15 4.54 32.23
CA PRO A 927 14.12 3.50 32.55
C PRO A 927 14.57 2.74 31.28
N GLY A 928 15.88 2.58 31.10
CA GLY A 928 16.47 1.89 29.96
C GLY A 928 16.79 2.77 28.75
N VAL A 929 16.44 4.04 28.79
CA VAL A 929 16.81 5.01 27.74
C VAL A 929 18.14 5.67 28.09
N PRO A 930 19.14 5.73 27.19
CA PRO A 930 20.37 6.44 27.42
C PRO A 930 20.10 7.93 27.68
N ARG A 931 20.62 8.47 28.76
CA ARG A 931 20.49 9.90 29.04
C ARG A 931 21.43 10.67 28.12
N ASP A 932 20.87 11.51 27.27
CA ASP A 932 21.62 12.33 26.32
C ASP A 932 21.18 13.80 26.39
N ASN A 933 22.13 14.67 26.73
CA ASN A 933 21.91 16.11 26.76
C ASN A 933 21.55 16.70 25.40
N ARG A 934 21.91 16.03 24.29
CA ARG A 934 21.55 16.47 22.94
C ARG A 934 20.05 16.45 22.71
N ALA A 935 19.34 15.41 23.17
CA ALA A 935 17.89 15.34 23.07
C ALA A 935 17.19 16.45 23.86
N LEU A 936 17.70 16.76 25.07
CA LEU A 936 17.20 17.86 25.89
C LEU A 936 17.48 19.23 25.27
N ALA A 937 18.65 19.39 24.64
CA ALA A 937 19.00 20.59 23.88
C ALA A 937 18.06 20.80 22.69
N LEU A 938 17.75 19.74 21.94
CA LEU A 938 16.83 19.77 20.82
C LEU A 938 15.42 20.22 21.23
N ILE A 939 14.92 19.70 22.37
CA ILE A 939 13.62 20.10 22.89
C ILE A 939 13.64 21.55 23.35
N ALA A 940 14.67 21.99 24.09
CA ALA A 940 14.80 23.37 24.55
C ALA A 940 14.80 24.35 23.35
N HIS A 941 15.55 24.03 22.31
CA HIS A 941 15.59 24.82 21.08
C HIS A 941 14.24 24.84 20.34
N ALA A 942 13.58 23.69 20.21
CA ALA A 942 12.25 23.62 19.57
C ALA A 942 11.21 24.44 20.33
N VAL A 943 11.25 24.44 21.68
CA VAL A 943 10.36 25.28 22.50
C VAL A 943 10.67 26.77 22.33
N THR A 944 11.95 27.13 22.17
CA THR A 944 12.36 28.53 21.88
C THR A 944 11.85 29.00 20.53
N LEU A 945 11.89 28.12 19.48
CA LEU A 945 11.34 28.42 18.14
C LEU A 945 9.82 28.58 18.15
N ASP A 946 9.12 27.80 18.95
CA ASP A 946 7.67 27.93 19.11
C ASP A 946 7.30 29.23 19.89
N GLY A 947 8.16 29.67 20.78
CA GLY A 947 8.10 30.98 21.47
C GLY A 947 6.68 31.30 21.97
N ALA A 948 6.19 32.49 21.59
CA ALA A 948 4.88 33.02 21.98
C ALA A 948 3.67 32.20 21.51
N ARG A 949 3.86 31.24 20.61
CA ARG A 949 2.79 30.31 20.19
C ARG A 949 2.37 29.35 21.30
N LEU A 950 3.26 29.09 22.26
CA LEU A 950 2.96 28.28 23.42
C LEU A 950 2.46 29.16 24.58
N PRO A 951 1.45 28.70 25.35
CA PRO A 951 1.02 29.38 26.57
C PRO A 951 2.18 29.60 27.55
N PHE A 952 2.27 30.78 28.20
CA PHE A 952 3.34 31.10 29.11
C PHE A 952 3.51 30.06 30.24
N ALA A 953 2.40 29.64 30.87
CA ALA A 953 2.40 28.59 31.89
C ALA A 953 2.84 27.23 31.32
N GLY A 954 2.54 26.93 30.03
CA GLY A 954 3.00 25.72 29.36
C GLY A 954 4.50 25.71 29.17
N ARG A 955 5.11 26.81 28.76
CA ARG A 955 6.56 26.97 28.64
C ARG A 955 7.25 26.81 30.01
N GLY A 956 6.70 27.39 31.06
CA GLY A 956 7.21 27.21 32.44
C GLY A 956 7.21 25.75 32.87
N ARG A 957 6.16 25.01 32.59
CA ARG A 957 6.08 23.55 32.87
C ARG A 957 7.13 22.76 32.08
N ILE A 958 7.37 23.11 30.81
CA ILE A 958 8.38 22.46 29.98
C ILE A 958 9.78 22.76 30.53
N VAL A 959 10.08 23.99 30.87
CA VAL A 959 11.36 24.39 31.51
C VAL A 959 11.58 23.61 32.79
N SER A 960 10.59 23.54 33.66
CA SER A 960 10.64 22.75 34.89
C SER A 960 10.90 21.25 34.61
N ALA A 961 10.24 20.66 33.61
CA ALA A 961 10.46 19.27 33.23
C ALA A 961 11.86 19.02 32.68
N LEU A 962 12.38 19.94 31.83
CA LEU A 962 13.76 19.88 31.32
C LEU A 962 14.80 19.93 32.43
N LEU A 963 14.60 20.77 33.44
CA LEU A 963 15.46 20.83 34.63
C LEU A 963 15.45 19.52 35.40
N HIS A 964 14.27 18.95 35.64
CA HIS A 964 14.15 17.64 36.31
C HIS A 964 14.79 16.50 35.48
N ALA A 965 14.80 16.63 34.16
CA ALA A 965 15.48 15.70 33.27
C ALA A 965 17.01 15.86 33.30
N GLY A 966 17.54 16.93 33.89
CA GLY A 966 18.99 17.21 34.02
C GLY A 966 19.55 18.05 32.86
N ALA A 967 18.70 18.84 32.19
CA ALA A 967 19.18 19.77 31.18
C ALA A 967 20.12 20.82 31.78
N ASP A 968 21.18 21.15 31.02
CA ASP A 968 22.13 22.19 31.41
C ASP A 968 21.44 23.56 31.43
N HIS A 969 21.73 24.36 32.43
CA HIS A 969 21.20 25.73 32.59
C HIS A 969 21.54 26.62 31.37
N ALA A 970 22.70 26.41 30.76
CA ALA A 970 23.11 27.14 29.56
C ALA A 970 22.16 26.91 28.37
N LEU A 971 21.58 25.71 28.25
CA LEU A 971 20.61 25.36 27.19
C LEU A 971 19.27 26.04 27.40
N LEU A 972 18.88 26.35 28.63
CA LEU A 972 17.60 26.94 29.00
C LEU A 972 17.63 28.46 29.01
N ARG A 973 18.82 29.07 29.05
CA ARG A 973 19.02 30.53 29.13
C ARG A 973 18.25 31.28 28.04
N PRO A 974 18.37 30.94 26.72
CA PRO A 974 17.65 31.66 25.65
C PRO A 974 16.13 31.60 25.80
N LEU A 975 15.61 30.46 26.26
CA LEU A 975 14.17 30.27 26.46
C LEU A 975 13.64 31.09 27.63
N VAL A 976 14.38 31.09 28.75
CA VAL A 976 14.00 31.84 29.95
C VAL A 976 14.13 33.36 29.71
N GLU A 977 15.20 33.82 29.05
CA GLU A 977 15.39 35.21 28.64
C GLU A 977 14.27 35.70 27.71
N ALA A 978 13.85 34.87 26.74
CA ALA A 978 12.69 35.19 25.86
C ALA A 978 11.39 35.31 26.68
N MET A 979 11.18 34.43 27.67
CA MET A 979 10.01 34.48 28.56
C MET A 979 10.00 35.76 29.44
N ILE A 980 11.18 36.20 29.92
CA ILE A 980 11.32 37.43 30.66
C ILE A 980 11.02 38.66 29.78
N ALA A 981 11.56 38.67 28.57
CA ALA A 981 11.38 39.76 27.61
C ALA A 981 9.93 39.98 27.14
N GLU A 982 9.15 38.90 27.07
CA GLU A 982 7.76 38.97 26.55
C GLU A 982 6.78 39.69 27.48
N ARG A 983 6.97 39.65 28.81
CA ARG A 983 5.92 40.09 29.71
C ARG A 983 6.28 41.26 30.65
N PHE A 984 7.45 41.82 30.71
CA PHE A 984 7.83 42.83 31.74
C PHE A 984 7.38 42.46 33.18
N GLU A 985 7.04 41.18 33.42
CA GLU A 985 6.47 40.71 34.66
C GLU A 985 7.55 40.17 35.59
N SER A 986 7.29 40.39 36.87
CA SER A 986 8.20 40.08 37.98
C SER A 986 8.65 38.60 37.96
N TRP A 987 9.85 38.38 38.49
CA TRP A 987 10.44 37.10 38.85
C TRP A 987 9.44 36.11 39.47
N GLU A 988 8.48 36.63 40.23
CA GLU A 988 7.38 35.83 40.82
C GLU A 988 6.47 35.15 39.79
N SER A 989 6.33 35.69 38.61
CA SER A 989 5.49 35.07 37.53
C SER A 989 6.13 33.81 36.96
N LEU A 990 7.48 33.80 36.89
CA LEU A 990 8.24 32.62 36.43
C LEU A 990 8.23 31.51 37.48
N VAL A 991 8.30 31.91 38.76
CA VAL A 991 8.18 30.95 39.88
C VAL A 991 6.78 30.35 39.93
N ARG A 992 5.73 31.17 39.72
CA ARG A 992 4.35 30.68 39.58
C ARG A 992 4.12 29.78 38.36
N ALA A 993 4.92 29.96 37.29
CA ALA A 993 4.91 29.09 36.14
C ALA A 993 5.68 27.77 36.32
N GLY A 994 6.29 27.57 37.52
CA GLY A 994 6.94 26.32 37.91
C GLY A 994 8.45 26.32 37.76
N ILE A 995 9.10 27.46 37.50
CA ILE A 995 10.57 27.52 37.41
C ILE A 995 11.14 27.80 38.79
N PRO A 996 12.03 26.97 39.38
CA PRO A 996 12.61 27.18 40.68
C PRO A 996 13.44 28.46 40.79
N GLU A 997 13.34 29.18 41.91
CA GLU A 997 13.99 30.47 42.11
C GLU A 997 15.53 30.40 42.07
N ASP A 998 16.12 29.33 42.57
CA ASP A 998 17.55 29.07 42.52
C ASP A 998 18.07 28.89 41.09
N VAL A 999 17.25 28.33 40.19
CA VAL A 999 17.57 28.20 38.77
C VAL A 999 17.53 29.54 38.05
N LEU A 1000 16.53 30.37 38.37
CA LEU A 1000 16.44 31.73 37.81
C LEU A 1000 17.65 32.57 38.18
N ARG A 1001 18.13 32.44 39.45
CA ARG A 1001 19.37 33.11 39.91
C ARG A 1001 20.61 32.61 39.17
N LYS A 1002 20.74 31.31 38.92
CA LYS A 1002 21.87 30.71 38.15
C LYS A 1002 21.85 31.10 36.66
N ILE A 1003 20.70 31.18 36.04
CA ILE A 1003 20.56 31.59 34.63
C ILE A 1003 20.88 33.09 34.45
N HIS A 1004 20.60 33.92 35.46
CA HIS A 1004 20.80 35.38 35.43
C HIS A 1004 22.14 35.83 36.01
N SER A 1005 22.90 34.92 36.58
CA SER A 1005 24.27 35.24 36.99
C SER A 1005 25.17 35.30 35.77
N PRO A 1006 26.01 36.37 35.62
CA PRO A 1006 26.86 36.58 34.45
C PRO A 1006 27.92 35.47 34.25
#